data_feea895792e0876386679f29a5b9ba86
#
_entry.id   feea895792e0876386679f29a5b9ba86
#
_cell.length_a   1.000
_cell.length_b   1.000
_cell.length_c   1.000
_cell.angle_alpha   90.00
_cell.angle_beta   90.00
_cell.angle_gamma   90.00
#
_symmetry.space_group_name_H-M   'P 1'
#
loop_
_entity.id
_entity.type
_entity.pdbx_description
1 polymer ?
#
loop_
_entity_poly.entity_id
_entity_poly.type
_entity_poly.pdbx_seq_one_letter_code
_entity_poly.pdbx_strand_id
1 'polypeptide(L)'
;MSPVPRTSGVQYPLPDRRHSGVIPSGLPCDPYNPRRRFLALTPGTRFGVYEVTAQIGVGGMGEVYRARDTRLKRDVALKILPESFASDPERLARFQREAEVLASLNHPHIAAIYGLEDADGVKALVMELVEGEGLSQRIARGAIPLDETLSIAVQIADALEAAHEQGIIHRDLKPANIMRRPDGIVKILDFGLAKAMASPPGTTPTHSLANSPTMTSPPAMTGVGVLLGTAAYMSPEQAKGQPANQRCDVWSFGCVFYEMLTGRRAFHGDDVADTLAAVLKGSPDWTALPVDTPPAVRTLIQGCLRRDRKERIGAISTALFVIRHPPSEESHPPVSSVRRPVWQRAIGVVAAALVGAALTAAVLSRQRPSPVATVTRFTITLPQGQALTVNRRPVALSPDGTRIVYAANNGLFMRSTSEFDARPILGADPGITPAFSPDGQSLVFYADSSIKRIAVAGGTAVTICHLDVSPSSIAWSGDHILFTDAGTAIERVSSKGGMPEMLVDVRASEDQVYGPQLLPDGDTLLFSVVKRTGVTLDGWQDGQIVMHSLKTGRRKTLIEGGGDARYVPTGHIVYASAGTLFAMAFDLSTLAVTGGAVPVVEDVGVGGSFGVGRTAHYAFSDSGVLVYVPAPPSAGQSMLFVDRKGATESLKLPSGRYEFPRVSPDGKRIVFGTSDGKEAVVSIYELSGVSSVRRLTFGSNNRFPVWSADGRQIAFQSDREGDAAVFEQPADGGPAERLTKPDPGTFHVPESWSPDGQVLLFSVTKNFTTSLWTLSLRDRAATPFGDVSASSLPTDAIFSPDGRWVAYQTGRAGVVEGTTYVQPFPPTGAKYEVAAGGRPLWSRDGKELLFVTTPGRLMVVTVKATAPTFMVTSPVAIPRGFGAANPSGPRTFDIMPDGRIVGVGIAGLGGAGSGQIRVVLNWFEELKRLVPTK
;
A
#
# COMPACT_ATOMS: atom_id res chain seq x y z
N MET A 1 7.49 -44.48 57.50
CA MET A 1 8.43 -44.51 58.62
C MET A 1 9.08 -43.17 58.74
N SER A 2 8.88 -42.56 59.83
CA SER A 2 9.23 -41.25 60.37
C SER A 2 10.78 -41.04 60.49
N PRO A 3 11.26 -39.84 60.92
CA PRO A 3 10.63 -38.58 61.24
C PRO A 3 11.50 -37.32 60.86
N VAL A 4 10.87 -36.19 61.04
CA VAL A 4 11.37 -34.77 61.12
C VAL A 4 12.40 -34.65 62.32
N PRO A 5 13.27 -33.63 62.36
CA PRO A 5 13.03 -32.58 63.36
C PRO A 5 13.15 -31.12 62.89
N ARG A 6 12.43 -30.27 63.65
CA ARG A 6 12.44 -28.81 63.76
C ARG A 6 13.63 -28.35 64.59
N THR A 7 14.10 -27.12 64.38
CA THR A 7 14.56 -26.08 65.36
C THR A 7 15.07 -24.89 64.52
N SER A 8 15.05 -23.67 64.90
CA SER A 8 14.64 -22.79 65.98
C SER A 8 14.98 -21.36 65.54
N GLY A 9 14.19 -20.37 65.96
CA GLY A 9 14.30 -18.99 65.55
C GLY A 9 15.48 -18.21 66.14
N VAL A 10 15.81 -17.12 65.50
CA VAL A 10 16.63 -16.05 66.10
C VAL A 10 16.01 -14.69 65.70
N GLN A 11 15.68 -13.92 66.70
CA GLN A 11 15.24 -12.53 66.68
C GLN A 11 16.42 -11.62 66.38
N TYR A 12 16.12 -10.54 65.65
CA TYR A 12 17.02 -9.39 65.44
C TYR A 12 16.52 -8.20 66.25
N PRO A 13 17.44 -7.43 66.88
CA PRO A 13 17.16 -6.14 67.49
C PRO A 13 17.50 -5.00 66.50
N LEU A 14 16.74 -3.94 66.56
CA LEU A 14 17.02 -2.65 65.95
C LEU A 14 18.13 -1.91 66.63
N PRO A 15 18.95 -1.08 65.95
CA PRO A 15 19.59 0.05 66.59
C PRO A 15 19.23 1.43 66.04
N ASP A 16 19.36 2.32 66.91
CA ASP A 16 19.10 3.69 67.06
C ASP A 16 19.91 4.65 66.14
N ARG A 17 19.39 5.85 66.01
CA ARG A 17 19.99 6.98 65.26
C ARG A 17 21.22 7.53 65.92
N ARG A 18 22.14 8.07 65.07
CA ARG A 18 22.92 9.32 65.14
C ARG A 18 24.38 9.19 64.68
N HIS A 19 24.70 10.05 63.79
CA HIS A 19 25.88 10.90 63.58
C HIS A 19 26.53 10.88 62.20
N SER A 20 26.60 12.08 61.70
CA SER A 20 27.41 12.69 60.66
C SER A 20 28.77 12.09 60.38
N GLY A 21 29.18 12.10 59.09
CA GLY A 21 30.62 12.25 58.75
C GLY A 21 31.04 11.54 57.45
N VAL A 22 31.41 12.40 56.46
CA VAL A 22 32.50 12.20 55.52
C VAL A 22 32.47 10.98 54.56
N ILE A 23 32.41 11.29 53.25
CA ILE A 23 32.60 10.40 52.09
C ILE A 23 34.04 9.92 51.96
N PRO A 24 34.29 8.66 51.64
CA PRO A 24 35.35 8.33 50.68
C PRO A 24 34.85 7.58 49.45
N SER A 25 35.43 7.99 48.33
CA SER A 25 35.30 7.43 46.98
C SER A 25 35.83 5.99 46.90
N GLY A 26 35.07 5.14 46.18
CA GLY A 26 35.58 3.91 45.57
C GLY A 26 34.97 2.63 46.08
N LEU A 27 33.94 2.12 45.34
CA LEU A 27 33.58 0.69 45.33
C LEU A 27 33.14 0.25 43.96
N PRO A 28 33.36 -1.00 43.53
CA PRO A 28 33.30 -1.42 42.14
C PRO A 28 31.89 -1.66 41.65
N CYS A 29 31.70 -1.48 40.34
CA CYS A 29 30.47 -1.67 39.61
C CYS A 29 29.99 -3.12 39.68
N ASP A 30 28.78 -3.32 40.18
CA ASP A 30 28.00 -4.56 40.05
C ASP A 30 27.28 -4.58 38.68
N PRO A 31 27.55 -5.54 37.77
CA PRO A 31 27.02 -5.53 36.40
C PRO A 31 25.56 -6.00 36.28
N TYR A 32 24.85 -6.30 37.36
CA TYR A 32 23.51 -6.90 37.30
C TYR A 32 22.35 -6.09 37.90
N ASN A 33 22.49 -4.74 38.06
CA ASN A 33 21.37 -3.89 38.50
C ASN A 33 21.07 -2.83 37.46
N PRO A 34 20.10 -3.02 36.50
CA PRO A 34 19.71 -1.99 35.57
C PRO A 34 18.81 -0.98 36.27
N ARG A 35 19.33 -0.15 37.15
CA ARG A 35 18.65 1.08 37.54
C ARG A 35 18.71 2.01 36.37
N ARG A 36 17.53 2.27 35.76
CA ARG A 36 17.29 3.26 34.71
C ARG A 36 17.99 4.57 35.02
N ARG A 37 19.03 4.92 34.29
CA ARG A 37 19.54 6.28 34.24
C ARG A 37 18.58 7.10 33.39
N PHE A 38 17.59 7.74 34.01
CA PHE A 38 16.98 8.92 33.43
C PHE A 38 18.00 10.05 33.62
N LEU A 39 18.43 10.69 32.55
CA LEU A 39 19.15 11.95 32.61
C LEU A 39 18.13 13.02 33.04
N ALA A 40 17.94 13.19 34.36
CA ALA A 40 17.12 14.29 34.88
C ALA A 40 17.82 15.61 34.50
N LEU A 41 17.23 16.35 33.56
CA LEU A 41 17.71 17.68 33.20
C LEU A 41 17.41 18.64 34.35
N THR A 42 18.45 19.28 34.89
CA THR A 42 18.25 20.29 35.94
C THR A 42 17.98 21.66 35.36
N PRO A 43 17.28 22.54 36.09
CA PRO A 43 17.11 23.95 35.66
C PRO A 43 18.44 24.59 35.33
N GLY A 44 18.53 25.31 34.21
CA GLY A 44 19.74 25.90 33.66
C GLY A 44 20.48 25.01 32.65
N THR A 45 20.11 23.72 32.49
CA THR A 45 20.63 22.84 31.45
C THR A 45 20.23 23.33 30.07
N ARG A 46 21.21 23.42 29.14
CA ARG A 46 20.91 23.71 27.73
C ARG A 46 20.69 22.41 26.95
N PHE A 47 19.59 22.35 26.24
CA PHE A 47 19.24 21.27 25.30
C PHE A 47 19.09 21.89 23.91
N GLY A 48 20.12 21.80 23.08
CA GLY A 48 20.15 22.51 21.80
C GLY A 48 19.99 24.03 21.98
N VAL A 49 18.93 24.60 21.42
CA VAL A 49 18.58 26.03 21.54
C VAL A 49 17.68 26.33 22.72
N TYR A 50 17.30 25.33 23.51
CA TYR A 50 16.37 25.44 24.62
C TYR A 50 17.11 25.43 25.95
N GLU A 51 16.74 26.32 26.87
CA GLU A 51 17.22 26.36 28.23
C GLU A 51 16.11 25.84 29.16
N VAL A 52 16.38 24.72 29.83
CA VAL A 52 15.43 24.06 30.76
C VAL A 52 15.24 24.95 31.98
N THR A 53 13.97 25.26 32.32
CA THR A 53 13.62 26.10 33.46
C THR A 53 13.02 25.33 34.61
N ALA A 54 12.20 24.30 34.32
CA ALA A 54 11.58 23.45 35.34
C ALA A 54 11.11 22.12 34.76
N GLN A 55 11.06 21.08 35.57
CA GLN A 55 10.35 19.84 35.24
C GLN A 55 8.86 20.05 35.53
N ILE A 56 7.99 19.78 34.54
CA ILE A 56 6.54 19.99 34.65
C ILE A 56 5.73 18.69 34.63
N GLY A 57 6.37 17.55 34.26
CA GLY A 57 5.70 16.27 34.29
C GLY A 57 6.67 15.09 34.19
N VAL A 58 6.30 13.97 34.80
CA VAL A 58 6.98 12.68 34.70
C VAL A 58 5.93 11.62 34.44
N GLY A 59 6.08 10.83 33.37
CA GLY A 59 5.14 9.79 33.01
C GLY A 59 5.77 8.58 32.32
N GLY A 60 4.97 7.59 32.02
CA GLY A 60 5.44 6.35 31.36
C GLY A 60 6.00 6.55 29.95
N MET A 61 5.78 7.72 29.34
CA MET A 61 6.23 8.11 27.99
C MET A 61 7.37 9.13 28.01
N GLY A 62 8.03 9.34 29.14
CA GLY A 62 9.15 10.25 29.30
C GLY A 62 8.91 11.36 30.30
N GLU A 63 9.86 12.29 30.39
CA GLU A 63 9.84 13.45 31.23
C GLU A 63 9.52 14.68 30.40
N VAL A 64 8.72 15.61 30.96
CA VAL A 64 8.33 16.85 30.30
C VAL A 64 8.90 18.02 31.09
N TYR A 65 9.59 18.90 30.40
CA TYR A 65 10.22 20.07 30.99
C TYR A 65 9.67 21.36 30.36
N ARG A 66 9.54 22.40 31.18
CA ARG A 66 9.41 23.78 30.69
C ARG A 66 10.79 24.25 30.28
N ALA A 67 10.90 24.81 29.10
CA ALA A 67 12.15 25.37 28.60
C ALA A 67 11.92 26.69 27.86
N ARG A 68 12.96 27.52 27.81
CA ARG A 68 12.98 28.78 27.07
C ARG A 68 13.69 28.58 25.74
N ASP A 69 12.99 28.81 24.63
CA ASP A 69 13.62 28.95 23.32
C ASP A 69 14.45 30.25 23.31
N THR A 70 15.76 30.10 23.27
CA THR A 70 16.69 31.25 23.36
C THR A 70 16.73 32.07 22.07
N ARG A 71 16.30 31.48 20.91
CA ARG A 71 16.24 32.17 19.62
C ARG A 71 14.93 32.93 19.45
N LEU A 72 13.80 32.24 19.68
CA LEU A 72 12.46 32.81 19.50
C LEU A 72 11.92 33.48 20.75
N LYS A 73 12.61 33.41 21.87
CA LYS A 73 12.29 34.04 23.18
C LYS A 73 10.90 33.69 23.72
N ARG A 74 10.45 32.46 23.44
CA ARG A 74 9.19 31.89 23.92
C ARG A 74 9.42 30.70 24.83
N ASP A 75 8.45 30.44 25.71
CA ASP A 75 8.48 29.23 26.52
C ASP A 75 7.83 28.07 25.74
N VAL A 76 8.41 26.89 25.91
CA VAL A 76 7.99 25.65 25.23
C VAL A 76 7.96 24.49 26.24
N ALA A 77 7.25 23.43 25.90
CA ALA A 77 7.34 22.15 26.58
C ALA A 77 8.31 21.23 25.81
N LEU A 78 9.29 20.67 26.50
CA LEU A 78 10.23 19.67 25.98
C LEU A 78 9.86 18.31 26.56
N LYS A 79 9.44 17.37 25.73
CA LYS A 79 9.16 15.99 26.14
C LYS A 79 10.33 15.11 25.70
N ILE A 80 11.13 14.67 26.70
CA ILE A 80 12.30 13.83 26.47
C ILE A 80 11.84 12.40 26.17
N LEU A 81 12.33 11.83 25.06
CA LEU A 81 12.04 10.47 24.67
C LEU A 81 12.92 9.47 25.45
N PRO A 82 12.37 8.32 25.90
CA PRO A 82 13.15 7.30 26.59
C PRO A 82 14.31 6.77 25.73
N GLU A 83 15.47 6.50 26.31
CA GLU A 83 16.67 6.00 25.64
C GLU A 83 16.41 4.69 24.87
N SER A 84 15.61 3.79 25.46
CA SER A 84 15.19 2.53 24.83
C SER A 84 14.35 2.74 23.54
N PHE A 85 13.85 3.93 23.33
CA PHE A 85 13.11 4.33 22.13
C PHE A 85 14.02 5.06 21.13
N ALA A 86 14.90 5.92 21.63
CA ALA A 86 15.84 6.68 20.80
C ALA A 86 16.92 5.80 20.14
N SER A 87 17.18 4.61 20.69
CA SER A 87 18.18 3.66 20.18
C SER A 87 17.65 2.73 19.05
N ASP A 88 16.35 2.77 18.72
CA ASP A 88 15.75 1.99 17.63
C ASP A 88 15.50 2.90 16.40
N PRO A 89 16.32 2.80 15.33
CA PRO A 89 16.21 3.70 14.17
C PRO A 89 14.86 3.60 13.42
N GLU A 90 14.26 2.41 13.41
CA GLU A 90 12.98 2.19 12.72
C GLU A 90 11.81 2.83 13.46
N ARG A 91 11.82 2.70 14.79
CA ARG A 91 10.81 3.35 15.66
C ARG A 91 10.95 4.86 15.62
N LEU A 92 12.18 5.34 15.65
CA LEU A 92 12.46 6.77 15.57
C LEU A 92 12.01 7.39 14.25
N ALA A 93 12.32 6.75 13.12
CA ALA A 93 11.89 7.22 11.79
C ALA A 93 10.36 7.20 11.62
N ARG A 94 9.67 6.26 12.28
CA ARG A 94 8.21 6.21 12.32
C ARG A 94 7.64 7.35 13.16
N PHE A 95 8.20 7.54 14.37
CA PHE A 95 7.83 8.63 15.26
C PHE A 95 8.04 10.01 14.60
N GLN A 96 9.14 10.19 13.92
CA GLN A 96 9.46 11.44 13.22
C GLN A 96 8.41 11.73 12.14
N ARG A 97 8.03 10.75 11.32
CA ARG A 97 6.96 10.91 10.32
C ARG A 97 5.60 11.20 10.95
N GLU A 98 5.26 10.54 12.06
CA GLU A 98 4.00 10.82 12.76
C GLU A 98 4.03 12.21 13.42
N ALA A 99 5.18 12.65 13.95
CA ALA A 99 5.35 14.00 14.50
C ALA A 99 5.26 15.09 13.40
N GLU A 100 5.79 14.84 12.21
CA GLU A 100 5.66 15.74 11.04
C GLU A 100 4.18 15.92 10.63
N VAL A 101 3.42 14.81 10.57
CA VAL A 101 1.98 14.85 10.27
C VAL A 101 1.23 15.63 11.37
N LEU A 102 1.56 15.39 12.63
CA LEU A 102 0.96 16.12 13.76
C LEU A 102 1.35 17.59 13.79
N ALA A 103 2.56 17.95 13.37
CA ALA A 103 3.02 19.33 13.28
C ALA A 103 2.28 20.15 12.21
N SER A 104 1.70 19.49 11.21
CA SER A 104 0.85 20.15 10.21
C SER A 104 -0.54 20.49 10.74
N LEU A 105 -0.96 19.90 11.86
CA LEU A 105 -2.26 20.13 12.47
C LEU A 105 -2.26 21.41 13.30
N ASN A 106 -2.82 22.47 12.75
CA ASN A 106 -2.96 23.76 13.45
C ASN A 106 -4.42 24.01 13.82
N HIS A 107 -4.76 23.83 15.12
CA HIS A 107 -6.13 23.98 15.60
C HIS A 107 -6.15 24.66 16.98
N PRO A 108 -7.13 25.55 17.26
CA PRO A 108 -7.18 26.29 18.54
C PRO A 108 -7.24 25.38 19.76
N HIS A 109 -7.80 24.18 19.63
CA HIS A 109 -8.01 23.23 20.74
C HIS A 109 -7.01 22.05 20.72
N ILE A 110 -5.93 22.12 19.94
CA ILE A 110 -4.85 21.14 19.92
C ILE A 110 -3.53 21.84 20.25
N ALA A 111 -2.71 21.26 21.11
CA ALA A 111 -1.38 21.79 21.40
C ALA A 111 -0.45 21.59 20.19
N ALA A 112 0.14 22.69 19.71
CA ALA A 112 1.01 22.68 18.54
C ALA A 112 2.32 21.96 18.82
N ILE A 113 2.77 21.14 17.85
CA ILE A 113 4.12 20.57 17.83
C ILE A 113 5.01 21.49 17.02
N TYR A 114 6.14 21.90 17.61
CA TYR A 114 7.08 22.82 16.97
C TYR A 114 8.23 22.10 16.27
N GLY A 115 8.53 20.87 16.67
CA GLY A 115 9.59 20.07 16.04
C GLY A 115 10.16 18.98 16.95
N LEU A 116 11.16 18.30 16.42
CA LEU A 116 11.97 17.31 17.13
C LEU A 116 13.39 17.86 17.24
N GLU A 117 13.95 17.85 18.43
CA GLU A 117 15.34 18.29 18.71
C GLU A 117 16.20 17.10 19.11
N ASP A 118 17.45 17.11 18.68
CA ASP A 118 18.46 16.12 19.01
C ASP A 118 19.68 16.85 19.62
N ALA A 119 19.94 16.61 20.87
CA ALA A 119 21.10 17.18 21.56
C ALA A 119 21.83 16.08 22.36
N ASP A 120 23.11 15.88 22.06
CA ASP A 120 23.99 14.90 22.72
C ASP A 120 23.44 13.46 22.68
N GLY A 121 22.72 13.10 21.60
CA GLY A 121 22.09 11.78 21.43
C GLY A 121 20.79 11.59 22.20
N VAL A 122 20.34 12.58 22.93
CA VAL A 122 19.02 12.64 23.59
C VAL A 122 18.05 13.33 22.65
N LYS A 123 16.87 12.76 22.49
CA LYS A 123 15.83 13.29 21.59
C LYS A 123 14.65 13.82 22.38
N ALA A 124 14.17 15.00 21.99
CA ALA A 124 13.03 15.66 22.63
C ALA A 124 12.03 16.16 21.59
N LEU A 125 10.75 15.98 21.89
CA LEU A 125 9.66 16.63 21.15
C LEU A 125 9.43 18.01 21.74
N VAL A 126 9.48 19.02 20.88
CA VAL A 126 9.23 20.42 21.24
C VAL A 126 7.78 20.77 20.92
N MET A 127 7.04 21.25 21.91
CA MET A 127 5.61 21.53 21.74
C MET A 127 5.19 22.82 22.47
N GLU A 128 3.98 23.27 22.20
CA GLU A 128 3.34 24.38 22.87
C GLU A 128 3.29 24.13 24.37
N LEU A 129 3.78 25.07 25.16
CA LEU A 129 3.57 25.09 26.60
C LEU A 129 2.18 25.64 26.88
N VAL A 130 1.27 24.76 27.29
CA VAL A 130 -0.10 25.17 27.64
C VAL A 130 -0.13 25.49 29.11
N GLU A 131 -0.30 26.76 29.44
CA GLU A 131 -0.50 27.23 30.81
C GLU A 131 -1.98 27.13 31.19
N GLY A 132 -2.27 26.51 32.33
CA GLY A 132 -3.64 26.33 32.78
C GLY A 132 -3.79 25.17 33.76
N GLU A 133 -5.03 24.80 34.00
CA GLU A 133 -5.39 23.68 34.88
C GLU A 133 -5.66 22.40 34.06
N GLY A 134 -5.10 21.25 34.46
CA GLY A 134 -5.47 19.97 33.89
C GLY A 134 -6.92 19.58 34.21
N LEU A 135 -7.64 19.02 33.23
CA LEU A 135 -9.03 18.61 33.43
C LEU A 135 -9.15 17.54 34.53
N SER A 136 -8.13 16.67 34.68
CA SER A 136 -8.08 15.73 35.83
C SER A 136 -8.07 16.41 37.20
N GLN A 137 -7.37 17.54 37.32
CA GLN A 137 -7.33 18.33 38.55
C GLN A 137 -8.68 19.02 38.80
N ARG A 138 -9.33 19.50 37.74
CA ARG A 138 -10.67 20.11 37.82
C ARG A 138 -11.73 19.10 38.26
N ILE A 139 -11.70 17.87 37.70
CA ILE A 139 -12.62 16.78 38.06
C ILE A 139 -12.38 16.29 39.50
N ALA A 140 -11.14 16.29 39.98
CA ALA A 140 -10.79 15.86 41.35
C ALA A 140 -11.45 16.73 42.43
N ARG A 141 -11.89 17.97 42.11
CA ARG A 141 -12.63 18.85 42.99
C ARG A 141 -14.15 18.58 43.01
N GLY A 142 -14.61 17.64 42.21
CA GLY A 142 -16.02 17.22 42.08
C GLY A 142 -16.54 17.37 40.66
N ALA A 143 -17.81 16.98 40.48
CA ALA A 143 -18.52 17.09 39.21
C ALA A 143 -18.49 18.52 38.66
N ILE A 144 -18.40 18.65 37.36
CA ILE A 144 -18.39 19.93 36.66
C ILE A 144 -19.84 20.32 36.31
N PRO A 145 -20.26 21.57 36.54
CA PRO A 145 -21.59 22.04 36.14
C PRO A 145 -21.88 21.76 34.67
N LEU A 146 -23.15 21.52 34.33
CA LEU A 146 -23.58 21.09 32.99
C LEU A 146 -23.10 22.05 31.89
N ASP A 147 -23.33 23.38 32.08
CA ASP A 147 -22.98 24.39 31.08
C ASP A 147 -21.46 24.44 30.83
N GLU A 148 -20.65 24.35 31.89
CA GLU A 148 -19.20 24.29 31.80
C GLU A 148 -18.76 22.98 31.10
N THR A 149 -19.41 21.87 31.45
CA THR A 149 -19.14 20.54 30.85
C THR A 149 -19.45 20.55 29.36
N LEU A 150 -20.59 21.09 28.93
CA LEU A 150 -20.98 21.20 27.53
C LEU A 150 -19.98 22.06 26.73
N SER A 151 -19.57 23.22 27.33
CA SER A 151 -18.56 24.09 26.71
C SER A 151 -17.22 23.34 26.47
N ILE A 152 -16.76 22.60 27.48
CA ILE A 152 -15.52 21.77 27.36
C ILE A 152 -15.70 20.66 26.36
N ALA A 153 -16.84 19.96 26.39
CA ALA A 153 -17.12 18.84 25.50
C ALA A 153 -17.16 19.25 24.01
N VAL A 154 -17.75 20.43 23.72
CA VAL A 154 -17.73 20.99 22.36
C VAL A 154 -16.30 21.19 21.85
N GLN A 155 -15.43 21.81 22.69
CA GLN A 155 -14.04 22.07 22.28
C GLN A 155 -13.22 20.80 22.11
N ILE A 156 -13.44 19.78 22.95
CA ILE A 156 -12.81 18.46 22.79
C ILE A 156 -13.28 17.78 21.49
N ALA A 157 -14.60 17.82 21.22
CA ALA A 157 -15.16 17.20 20.03
C ALA A 157 -14.69 17.88 18.74
N ASP A 158 -14.59 19.20 18.74
CA ASP A 158 -14.08 20.04 17.64
C ASP A 158 -12.60 19.72 17.32
N ALA A 159 -11.77 19.59 18.35
CA ALA A 159 -10.38 19.16 18.20
C ALA A 159 -10.24 17.74 17.63
N LEU A 160 -11.05 16.80 18.12
CA LEU A 160 -11.04 15.42 17.61
C LEU A 160 -11.57 15.34 16.18
N GLU A 161 -12.58 16.13 15.81
CA GLU A 161 -13.10 16.19 14.44
C GLU A 161 -12.01 16.65 13.47
N ALA A 162 -11.36 17.79 13.76
CA ALA A 162 -10.27 18.32 12.94
C ALA A 162 -9.11 17.33 12.78
N ALA A 163 -8.76 16.58 13.83
CA ALA A 163 -7.74 15.54 13.75
C ALA A 163 -8.20 14.32 12.90
N HIS A 164 -9.45 13.87 13.08
CA HIS A 164 -10.03 12.76 12.34
C HIS A 164 -10.18 13.05 10.84
N GLU A 165 -10.45 14.28 10.44
CA GLU A 165 -10.46 14.72 9.05
C GLU A 165 -9.10 14.59 8.37
N GLN A 166 -8.01 14.75 9.14
CA GLN A 166 -6.63 14.51 8.67
C GLN A 166 -6.17 13.06 8.85
N GLY A 167 -7.08 12.15 9.20
CA GLY A 167 -6.78 10.73 9.43
C GLY A 167 -6.01 10.45 10.73
N ILE A 168 -5.90 11.44 11.61
CA ILE A 168 -5.18 11.34 12.89
C ILE A 168 -6.14 10.87 13.98
N ILE A 169 -5.77 9.83 14.73
CA ILE A 169 -6.53 9.26 15.83
C ILE A 169 -5.73 9.45 17.12
N HIS A 170 -6.36 9.98 18.17
CA HIS A 170 -5.68 10.29 19.43
C HIS A 170 -5.25 9.05 20.21
N ARG A 171 -6.13 8.07 20.37
CA ARG A 171 -5.92 6.74 21.01
C ARG A 171 -5.64 6.71 22.51
N ASP A 172 -5.35 7.82 23.14
CA ASP A 172 -5.07 7.94 24.58
C ASP A 172 -5.76 9.20 25.16
N LEU A 173 -7.00 9.48 24.73
CA LEU A 173 -7.76 10.61 25.25
C LEU A 173 -8.20 10.31 26.68
N LYS A 174 -7.80 11.18 27.61
CA LYS A 174 -8.10 11.09 29.04
C LYS A 174 -7.99 12.48 29.66
N PRO A 175 -8.60 12.74 30.84
CA PRO A 175 -8.54 14.06 31.50
C PRO A 175 -7.13 14.60 31.74
N ALA A 176 -6.14 13.72 31.93
CA ALA A 176 -4.74 14.12 32.12
C ALA A 176 -4.08 14.72 30.86
N ASN A 177 -4.63 14.43 29.68
CA ASN A 177 -4.15 14.93 28.39
C ASN A 177 -4.96 16.14 27.90
N ILE A 178 -5.79 16.74 28.77
CA ILE A 178 -6.65 17.87 28.43
C ILE A 178 -6.33 19.00 29.41
N MET A 179 -5.93 20.16 28.88
CA MET A 179 -5.64 21.36 29.65
C MET A 179 -6.70 22.44 29.38
N ARG A 180 -7.12 23.13 30.42
CA ARG A 180 -8.00 24.29 30.32
C ARG A 180 -7.24 25.55 30.71
N ARG A 181 -7.12 26.48 29.79
CA ARG A 181 -6.46 27.76 30.00
C ARG A 181 -7.31 28.70 30.84
N PRO A 182 -6.71 29.75 31.45
CA PRO A 182 -7.46 30.72 32.25
C PRO A 182 -8.55 31.47 31.46
N ASP A 183 -8.37 31.60 30.13
CA ASP A 183 -9.36 32.21 29.22
C ASP A 183 -10.52 31.28 28.83
N GLY A 184 -10.55 30.03 29.39
CA GLY A 184 -11.56 29.02 29.11
C GLY A 184 -11.31 28.17 27.88
N ILE A 185 -10.23 28.40 27.12
CA ILE A 185 -9.86 27.60 25.97
C ILE A 185 -9.30 26.24 26.43
N VAL A 186 -9.82 25.16 25.83
CA VAL A 186 -9.35 23.80 26.05
C VAL A 186 -8.28 23.48 25.04
N LYS A 187 -7.19 22.83 25.46
CA LYS A 187 -6.12 22.29 24.62
C LYS A 187 -5.93 20.81 24.90
N ILE A 188 -5.97 19.99 23.85
CA ILE A 188 -5.66 18.56 23.92
C ILE A 188 -4.17 18.36 23.64
N LEU A 189 -3.53 17.55 24.48
CA LEU A 189 -2.12 17.22 24.44
C LEU A 189 -1.91 15.80 23.88
N ASP A 190 -0.71 15.49 23.41
CA ASP A 190 -0.22 14.13 23.12
C ASP A 190 -1.05 13.33 22.10
N PHE A 191 -1.52 13.97 21.02
CA PHE A 191 -2.18 13.29 19.90
C PHE A 191 -1.29 12.20 19.28
N GLY A 192 -1.85 11.00 19.08
CA GLY A 192 -1.32 9.95 18.21
C GLY A 192 0.04 9.32 18.59
N LEU A 193 0.81 9.91 19.50
CA LEU A 193 2.17 9.49 19.86
C LEU A 193 2.25 8.08 20.47
N ALA A 194 1.15 7.57 21.00
CA ALA A 194 1.08 6.23 21.60
C ALA A 194 1.32 5.09 20.59
N LYS A 195 0.97 5.29 19.30
CA LYS A 195 1.17 4.28 18.25
C LYS A 195 2.62 4.17 17.81
N ALA A 196 3.31 5.31 17.71
CA ALA A 196 4.72 5.34 17.34
C ALA A 196 5.58 4.60 18.38
N MET A 197 5.13 4.57 19.65
CA MET A 197 5.83 3.93 20.76
C MET A 197 5.52 2.43 20.95
N ALA A 198 4.46 1.89 20.32
CA ALA A 198 4.07 0.49 20.43
C ALA A 198 4.94 -0.42 19.54
N SER A 199 5.40 -1.55 20.06
CA SER A 199 6.10 -2.58 19.28
C SER A 199 5.18 -3.21 18.25
N PRO A 200 5.67 -3.60 17.04
CA PRO A 200 4.87 -4.33 16.08
C PRO A 200 4.46 -5.69 16.65
N PRO A 201 3.23 -6.19 16.37
CA PRO A 201 2.87 -7.55 16.69
C PRO A 201 3.67 -8.50 15.80
N GLY A 202 4.66 -9.24 16.35
CA GLY A 202 5.38 -10.26 15.58
C GLY A 202 6.86 -10.51 15.88
N THR A 203 7.46 -9.97 16.93
CA THR A 203 8.80 -10.38 17.35
C THR A 203 8.76 -11.20 18.62
N THR A 204 8.76 -12.54 18.48
CA THR A 204 9.08 -13.48 19.54
C THR A 204 10.60 -13.56 19.70
N PRO A 205 11.16 -13.43 20.93
CA PRO A 205 12.55 -13.80 21.18
C PRO A 205 12.64 -15.32 21.26
N THR A 206 13.41 -15.93 20.38
CA THR A 206 13.90 -17.32 20.52
C THR A 206 14.93 -17.40 21.64
N HIS A 207 14.61 -18.05 22.74
CA HIS A 207 15.44 -19.09 23.39
C HIS A 207 14.73 -19.72 24.59
N SER A 208 14.58 -21.01 24.49
CA SER A 208 14.38 -22.11 25.43
C SER A 208 13.95 -21.81 26.86
N LEU A 209 12.80 -22.40 27.24
CA LEU A 209 12.71 -23.40 28.33
C LEU A 209 11.30 -23.99 28.36
N ALA A 210 11.24 -25.28 28.27
CA ALA A 210 10.05 -26.10 28.32
C ALA A 210 9.43 -26.14 29.74
N ASN A 211 8.09 -26.36 29.73
CA ASN A 211 7.23 -26.82 30.81
C ASN A 211 6.66 -25.80 31.80
N SER A 212 5.44 -25.31 31.49
CA SER A 212 4.24 -25.46 32.35
C SER A 212 3.05 -24.63 31.81
N PRO A 213 1.82 -25.08 31.99
CA PRO A 213 0.65 -24.55 31.31
C PRO A 213 0.01 -23.37 32.07
N THR A 214 -0.77 -22.62 31.31
CA THR A 214 -1.72 -21.56 31.72
C THR A 214 -1.18 -20.16 31.95
N MET A 215 -1.86 -19.32 31.18
CA MET A 215 -1.98 -17.84 31.21
C MET A 215 -1.21 -17.09 30.15
N THR A 216 -1.92 -16.78 29.07
CA THR A 216 -1.66 -15.69 28.11
C THR A 216 -1.59 -14.35 28.84
N SER A 217 -0.38 -13.87 29.08
CA SER A 217 -0.15 -12.50 29.57
C SER A 217 0.26 -11.59 28.41
N PRO A 218 -0.27 -10.35 28.30
CA PRO A 218 0.25 -9.34 27.36
C PRO A 218 1.67 -8.91 27.77
N PRO A 219 2.52 -8.46 26.82
CA PRO A 219 3.91 -8.13 27.11
C PRO A 219 4.03 -6.95 28.08
N ALA A 220 4.95 -7.10 29.01
CA ALA A 220 5.28 -6.24 30.12
C ALA A 220 5.39 -4.75 29.81
N MET A 221 4.51 -3.95 30.38
CA MET A 221 4.72 -2.53 30.67
C MET A 221 4.76 -2.36 32.19
N THR A 222 5.95 -2.31 32.76
CA THR A 222 6.17 -2.11 34.18
C THR A 222 6.09 -0.62 34.56
N GLY A 223 4.96 -0.24 35.13
CA GLY A 223 4.71 1.05 35.75
C GLY A 223 3.34 1.01 36.43
N VAL A 224 3.22 0.35 37.58
CA VAL A 224 1.94 0.00 38.26
C VAL A 224 1.02 1.21 38.53
N GLY A 225 1.53 2.42 38.67
CA GLY A 225 0.69 3.60 38.93
C GLY A 225 0.15 4.31 37.69
N VAL A 226 0.86 4.23 36.54
CA VAL A 226 0.49 4.92 35.28
C VAL A 226 -0.48 4.09 34.45
N LEU A 227 -0.44 2.77 34.56
CA LEU A 227 -1.31 1.86 33.81
C LEU A 227 -2.75 1.86 34.38
N LEU A 228 -2.90 2.04 35.69
CA LEU A 228 -4.22 2.08 36.35
C LEU A 228 -5.06 3.27 35.90
N GLY A 229 -4.43 4.41 35.63
CA GLY A 229 -5.13 5.64 35.19
C GLY A 229 -5.62 5.61 33.74
N THR A 230 -4.91 4.92 32.83
CA THR A 230 -5.23 4.90 31.39
C THR A 230 -6.25 3.82 31.03
N ALA A 231 -6.29 2.70 31.75
CA ALA A 231 -7.16 1.56 31.45
C ALA A 231 -8.65 1.93 31.47
N ALA A 232 -9.07 2.88 32.30
CA ALA A 232 -10.46 3.32 32.45
C ALA A 232 -11.05 4.03 31.20
N TYR A 233 -10.21 4.53 30.30
CA TYR A 233 -10.61 5.26 29.09
C TYR A 233 -10.37 4.45 27.82
N MET A 234 -9.72 3.28 27.91
CA MET A 234 -9.51 2.40 26.78
C MET A 234 -10.84 1.90 26.21
N SER A 235 -10.95 1.89 24.90
CA SER A 235 -12.10 1.26 24.24
C SER A 235 -12.03 -0.28 24.35
N PRO A 236 -13.17 -0.99 24.27
CA PRO A 236 -13.18 -2.45 24.30
C PRO A 236 -12.27 -3.12 23.27
N GLU A 237 -12.13 -2.53 22.08
CA GLU A 237 -11.24 -3.00 21.04
C GLU A 237 -9.75 -2.81 21.41
N GLN A 238 -9.39 -1.69 22.04
CA GLN A 238 -8.03 -1.46 22.54
C GLN A 238 -7.70 -2.44 23.67
N ALA A 239 -8.63 -2.65 24.60
CA ALA A 239 -8.49 -3.60 25.69
C ALA A 239 -8.30 -5.06 25.21
N LYS A 240 -8.83 -5.40 24.01
CA LYS A 240 -8.64 -6.70 23.33
C LYS A 240 -7.42 -6.74 22.41
N GLY A 241 -6.61 -5.68 22.33
CA GLY A 241 -5.48 -5.59 21.41
C GLY A 241 -5.88 -5.54 19.91
N GLN A 242 -7.12 -5.20 19.59
CA GLN A 242 -7.61 -5.09 18.22
C GLN A 242 -7.24 -3.73 17.61
N PRO A 243 -7.15 -3.61 16.27
CA PRO A 243 -6.89 -2.33 15.61
C PRO A 243 -7.92 -1.26 16.00
N ALA A 244 -7.42 -0.14 16.54
CA ALA A 244 -8.21 1.02 16.90
C ALA A 244 -8.43 1.93 15.69
N ASN A 245 -9.66 2.45 15.53
CA ASN A 245 -10.02 3.51 14.56
C ASN A 245 -10.61 4.70 15.32
N GLN A 246 -11.06 5.75 14.62
CA GLN A 246 -11.64 6.97 15.22
C GLN A 246 -12.73 6.72 16.26
N ARG A 247 -13.41 5.57 16.23
CA ARG A 247 -14.43 5.23 17.24
C ARG A 247 -13.85 4.91 18.63
N CYS A 248 -12.54 4.66 18.74
CA CYS A 248 -11.92 4.54 20.05
C CYS A 248 -11.87 5.91 20.77
N ASP A 249 -11.64 7.01 20.02
CA ASP A 249 -11.67 8.35 20.57
C ASP A 249 -13.09 8.78 20.96
N VAL A 250 -14.12 8.33 20.19
CA VAL A 250 -15.52 8.52 20.55
C VAL A 250 -15.86 7.84 21.89
N TRP A 251 -15.34 6.64 22.12
CA TRP A 251 -15.48 5.95 23.41
C TRP A 251 -14.80 6.72 24.52
N SER A 252 -13.54 7.09 24.34
CA SER A 252 -12.75 7.84 25.34
C SER A 252 -13.38 9.19 25.62
N PHE A 253 -13.90 9.88 24.60
CA PHE A 253 -14.70 11.10 24.75
C PHE A 253 -15.95 10.86 25.63
N GLY A 254 -16.68 9.76 25.39
CA GLY A 254 -17.82 9.38 26.22
C GLY A 254 -17.45 9.14 27.68
N CYS A 255 -16.29 8.49 27.94
CA CYS A 255 -15.78 8.30 29.31
C CYS A 255 -15.43 9.63 29.97
N VAL A 256 -14.74 10.53 29.28
CA VAL A 256 -14.39 11.86 29.79
C VAL A 256 -15.63 12.69 30.04
N PHE A 257 -16.60 12.67 29.12
CA PHE A 257 -17.86 13.41 29.26
C PHE A 257 -18.67 12.92 30.46
N TYR A 258 -18.81 11.61 30.65
CA TYR A 258 -19.45 11.02 31.81
C TYR A 258 -18.76 11.46 33.12
N GLU A 259 -17.42 11.39 33.14
CA GLU A 259 -16.63 11.72 34.33
C GLU A 259 -16.72 13.20 34.70
N MET A 260 -16.76 14.10 33.70
CA MET A 260 -17.01 15.54 33.94
C MET A 260 -18.34 15.78 34.65
N LEU A 261 -19.42 15.12 34.22
CA LEU A 261 -20.77 15.32 34.79
C LEU A 261 -20.96 14.68 36.17
N THR A 262 -20.24 13.54 36.41
CA THR A 262 -20.49 12.76 37.64
C THR A 262 -19.39 12.88 38.69
N GLY A 263 -18.21 13.41 38.29
CA GLY A 263 -17.02 13.38 39.14
C GLY A 263 -16.46 11.94 39.36
N ARG A 264 -16.98 10.93 38.63
CA ARG A 264 -16.62 9.52 38.79
C ARG A 264 -16.31 8.91 37.43
N ARG A 265 -15.33 8.00 37.39
CA ARG A 265 -15.01 7.26 36.17
C ARG A 265 -16.16 6.37 35.73
N ALA A 266 -16.41 6.31 34.42
CA ALA A 266 -17.43 5.44 33.84
C ALA A 266 -17.15 3.95 34.08
N PHE A 267 -15.87 3.58 34.12
CA PHE A 267 -15.38 2.22 34.39
C PHE A 267 -14.23 2.29 35.40
N HIS A 268 -14.34 1.52 36.47
CA HIS A 268 -13.30 1.44 37.50
C HIS A 268 -13.21 0.02 38.07
N GLY A 269 -12.08 -0.33 38.62
CA GLY A 269 -11.79 -1.57 39.33
C GLY A 269 -10.66 -1.33 40.32
N ASP A 270 -10.46 -2.27 41.22
CA ASP A 270 -9.42 -2.18 42.27
C ASP A 270 -8.01 -2.28 41.69
N ASP A 271 -7.89 -2.95 40.53
CA ASP A 271 -6.64 -3.06 39.77
C ASP A 271 -6.87 -2.82 38.26
N VAL A 272 -5.78 -2.98 37.46
CA VAL A 272 -5.83 -2.81 36.01
C VAL A 272 -6.67 -3.90 35.34
N ALA A 273 -6.61 -5.14 35.84
CA ALA A 273 -7.35 -6.26 35.27
C ALA A 273 -8.85 -6.11 35.53
N ASP A 274 -9.23 -5.68 36.73
CA ASP A 274 -10.60 -5.39 37.09
C ASP A 274 -11.15 -4.20 36.31
N THR A 275 -10.37 -3.14 36.12
CA THR A 275 -10.74 -1.98 35.29
C THR A 275 -10.97 -2.41 33.82
N LEU A 276 -10.08 -3.23 33.26
CA LEU A 276 -10.25 -3.78 31.90
C LEU A 276 -11.46 -4.72 31.81
N ALA A 277 -11.72 -5.52 32.84
CA ALA A 277 -12.93 -6.35 32.91
C ALA A 277 -14.20 -5.51 32.95
N ALA A 278 -14.19 -4.38 33.69
CA ALA A 278 -15.30 -3.42 33.72
C ALA A 278 -15.52 -2.77 32.33
N VAL A 279 -14.48 -2.39 31.60
CA VAL A 279 -14.56 -1.89 30.22
C VAL A 279 -15.15 -2.93 29.29
N LEU A 280 -14.74 -4.19 29.41
CA LEU A 280 -15.17 -5.27 28.52
C LEU A 280 -16.57 -5.79 28.81
N LYS A 281 -16.99 -5.83 30.07
CA LYS A 281 -18.23 -6.48 30.52
C LYS A 281 -19.16 -5.62 31.39
N GLY A 282 -18.65 -4.59 32.08
CA GLY A 282 -19.39 -3.70 32.99
C GLY A 282 -20.23 -2.66 32.27
N SER A 283 -21.11 -1.97 32.96
CA SER A 283 -21.87 -0.80 32.45
C SER A 283 -21.64 0.38 33.38
N PRO A 284 -21.58 1.60 32.84
CA PRO A 284 -21.56 2.79 33.69
C PRO A 284 -22.77 2.86 34.59
N ASP A 285 -22.65 3.47 35.76
CA ASP A 285 -23.79 3.80 36.63
C ASP A 285 -24.56 4.99 36.06
N TRP A 286 -25.57 4.72 35.26
CA TRP A 286 -26.40 5.73 34.62
C TRP A 286 -27.22 6.56 35.61
N THR A 287 -27.39 6.12 36.86
CA THR A 287 -28.10 6.83 37.91
C THR A 287 -27.26 7.93 38.54
N ALA A 288 -25.93 7.88 38.34
CA ALA A 288 -25.02 8.92 38.82
C ALA A 288 -25.06 10.20 37.95
N LEU A 289 -25.63 10.14 36.75
CA LEU A 289 -25.81 11.34 35.93
C LEU A 289 -26.79 12.30 36.58
N PRO A 290 -26.50 13.62 36.66
CA PRO A 290 -27.41 14.63 37.21
C PRO A 290 -28.81 14.56 36.63
N VAL A 291 -29.83 14.80 37.43
CA VAL A 291 -31.25 14.69 37.02
C VAL A 291 -31.58 15.68 35.91
N ASP A 292 -30.96 16.84 35.93
CA ASP A 292 -31.06 17.95 34.97
C ASP A 292 -30.30 17.73 33.69
N THR A 293 -29.60 16.60 33.54
CA THR A 293 -28.92 16.25 32.27
C THR A 293 -29.96 16.07 31.16
N PRO A 294 -29.90 16.87 30.07
CA PRO A 294 -30.86 16.77 28.97
C PRO A 294 -30.93 15.38 28.37
N PRO A 295 -32.10 14.87 27.99
CA PRO A 295 -32.27 13.53 27.41
C PRO A 295 -31.38 13.29 26.21
N ALA A 296 -31.17 14.29 25.35
CA ALA A 296 -30.28 14.20 24.19
C ALA A 296 -28.82 13.98 24.60
N VAL A 297 -28.33 14.68 25.66
CA VAL A 297 -26.97 14.51 26.18
C VAL A 297 -26.80 13.15 26.82
N ARG A 298 -27.80 12.68 27.57
CA ARG A 298 -27.80 11.32 28.14
C ARG A 298 -27.73 10.25 27.06
N THR A 299 -28.55 10.38 26.01
CA THR A 299 -28.55 9.46 24.86
C THR A 299 -27.21 9.50 24.11
N LEU A 300 -26.62 10.68 23.96
CA LEU A 300 -25.31 10.87 23.34
C LEU A 300 -24.21 10.09 24.09
N ILE A 301 -24.11 10.28 25.42
CA ILE A 301 -23.09 9.59 26.23
C ILE A 301 -23.31 8.08 26.17
N GLN A 302 -24.56 7.60 26.23
CA GLN A 302 -24.89 6.18 26.06
C GLN A 302 -24.46 5.68 24.66
N GLY A 303 -24.65 6.48 23.61
CA GLY A 303 -24.23 6.17 22.24
C GLY A 303 -22.72 6.11 22.07
N CYS A 304 -21.97 6.97 22.76
CA CYS A 304 -20.50 6.94 22.79
C CYS A 304 -19.98 5.69 23.52
N LEU A 305 -20.66 5.23 24.59
CA LEU A 305 -20.23 4.12 25.43
C LEU A 305 -20.87 2.76 25.04
N ARG A 306 -21.33 2.60 23.78
CA ARG A 306 -21.71 1.29 23.23
C ARG A 306 -20.49 0.42 23.05
N ARG A 307 -20.50 -0.80 23.62
CA ARG A 307 -19.38 -1.73 23.51
C ARG A 307 -19.22 -2.30 22.11
N ASP A 308 -20.35 -2.62 21.47
CA ASP A 308 -20.30 -2.98 20.05
C ASP A 308 -19.91 -1.74 19.25
N ARG A 309 -18.75 -1.83 18.62
CA ARG A 309 -18.20 -0.76 17.78
C ARG A 309 -19.16 -0.35 16.64
N LYS A 310 -20.04 -1.27 16.18
CA LYS A 310 -21.01 -0.97 15.14
C LYS A 310 -22.19 -0.14 15.64
N GLU A 311 -22.60 -0.34 16.90
CA GLU A 311 -23.67 0.41 17.54
C GLU A 311 -23.20 1.75 18.14
N ARG A 312 -21.88 1.89 18.33
CA ARG A 312 -21.26 3.13 18.81
C ARG A 312 -21.37 4.22 17.77
N ILE A 313 -21.52 5.47 18.20
CA ILE A 313 -21.48 6.66 17.35
C ILE A 313 -20.25 6.58 16.42
N GLY A 314 -20.47 6.74 15.12
CA GLY A 314 -19.46 6.49 14.09
C GLY A 314 -18.42 7.58 13.96
N ALA A 315 -18.83 8.83 14.15
CA ALA A 315 -17.99 10.02 14.01
C ALA A 315 -18.23 10.98 15.16
N ILE A 316 -17.20 11.69 15.59
CA ILE A 316 -17.27 12.66 16.68
C ILE A 316 -18.12 13.88 16.30
N SER A 317 -18.24 14.22 15.01
CA SER A 317 -19.13 15.25 14.45
C SER A 317 -20.59 15.06 14.86
N THR A 318 -21.04 13.80 15.00
CA THR A 318 -22.39 13.51 15.53
C THR A 318 -22.55 13.99 16.96
N ALA A 319 -21.52 13.80 17.80
CA ALA A 319 -21.53 14.29 19.18
C ALA A 319 -21.55 15.82 19.20
N LEU A 320 -20.72 16.45 18.38
CA LEU A 320 -20.64 17.90 18.25
C LEU A 320 -21.98 18.51 17.82
N PHE A 321 -22.65 17.89 16.83
CA PHE A 321 -23.96 18.32 16.36
C PHE A 321 -25.03 18.25 17.46
N VAL A 322 -25.13 17.13 18.20
CA VAL A 322 -26.13 16.96 19.28
C VAL A 322 -25.90 17.92 20.41
N ILE A 323 -24.65 18.24 20.76
CA ILE A 323 -24.36 19.19 21.86
C ILE A 323 -24.68 20.63 21.43
N ARG A 324 -24.40 21.01 20.17
CA ARG A 324 -24.68 22.36 19.64
C ARG A 324 -26.15 22.59 19.34
N HIS A 325 -26.91 21.52 19.01
CA HIS A 325 -28.33 21.60 18.61
C HIS A 325 -29.17 20.59 19.41
N PRO A 326 -29.35 20.79 20.71
CA PRO A 326 -30.21 19.90 21.48
C PRO A 326 -31.64 19.97 20.94
N PRO A 327 -32.29 18.84 20.62
CA PRO A 327 -33.67 18.86 20.15
C PRO A 327 -34.59 19.52 21.20
N SER A 328 -35.32 20.52 20.77
CA SER A 328 -36.31 21.20 21.60
C SER A 328 -37.51 20.28 21.82
N GLU A 329 -37.90 20.02 23.05
CA GLU A 329 -39.16 19.32 23.36
C GLU A 329 -40.33 20.23 22.96
N GLU A 330 -40.99 19.92 21.84
CA GLU A 330 -42.32 20.44 21.57
C GLU A 330 -43.31 19.79 22.54
N SER A 331 -43.76 20.56 23.49
CA SER A 331 -44.78 20.19 24.46
C SER A 331 -46.13 19.93 23.76
N HIS A 332 -46.55 18.70 23.71
CA HIS A 332 -47.92 18.38 23.34
C HIS A 332 -48.87 18.59 24.55
N PRO A 333 -49.94 19.40 24.37
CA PRO A 333 -50.90 19.59 25.43
C PRO A 333 -51.72 18.32 25.72
N PRO A 334 -52.17 18.09 26.99
CA PRO A 334 -52.89 16.88 27.36
C PRO A 334 -54.33 16.95 26.84
N VAL A 335 -54.73 15.94 26.08
CA VAL A 335 -56.11 15.74 25.62
C VAL A 335 -56.88 15.05 26.71
N SER A 336 -57.85 15.82 27.30
CA SER A 336 -58.79 15.32 28.27
C SER A 336 -59.78 14.31 27.69
N SER A 337 -59.90 13.17 28.34
CA SER A 337 -60.81 12.10 27.99
C SER A 337 -62.26 12.39 28.41
N VAL A 338 -63.22 12.45 27.48
CA VAL A 338 -64.65 12.34 27.74
C VAL A 338 -65.14 10.96 27.31
N ARG A 339 -65.59 10.20 28.30
CA ARG A 339 -66.17 8.87 28.09
C ARG A 339 -67.59 8.95 27.55
N ARG A 340 -67.97 8.17 26.50
CA ARG A 340 -69.31 7.66 26.20
C ARG A 340 -69.23 6.22 25.64
N PRO A 341 -70.10 5.28 26.05
CA PRO A 341 -70.03 3.86 25.71
C PRO A 341 -70.78 3.57 24.42
N VAL A 342 -70.10 3.01 23.43
CA VAL A 342 -70.74 2.52 22.17
C VAL A 342 -70.07 1.19 21.74
N TRP A 343 -70.59 0.09 22.28
CA TRP A 343 -70.12 -1.22 21.89
C TRP A 343 -70.95 -1.83 20.73
N GLN A 344 -71.98 -1.15 20.21
CA GLN A 344 -72.79 -1.66 19.07
C GLN A 344 -72.43 -1.13 17.68
N ARG A 345 -71.38 -0.21 17.56
CA ARG A 345 -70.85 0.20 16.25
C ARG A 345 -69.46 -0.38 15.98
N ALA A 346 -68.98 -1.26 16.84
CA ALA A 346 -67.58 -1.73 16.78
C ALA A 346 -67.30 -2.83 15.77
N ILE A 347 -68.28 -3.60 15.30
CA ILE A 347 -68.00 -4.74 14.42
C ILE A 347 -67.59 -4.30 13.00
N GLY A 348 -68.20 -3.27 12.46
CA GLY A 348 -67.79 -2.73 11.14
C GLY A 348 -66.44 -2.00 11.16
N VAL A 349 -66.13 -1.30 12.28
CA VAL A 349 -64.89 -0.57 12.48
C VAL A 349 -63.71 -1.53 12.72
N VAL A 350 -63.95 -2.62 13.48
CA VAL A 350 -62.93 -3.65 13.72
C VAL A 350 -62.58 -4.41 12.44
N ALA A 351 -63.60 -4.73 11.60
CA ALA A 351 -63.30 -5.36 10.30
C ALA A 351 -62.54 -4.43 9.35
N ALA A 352 -62.92 -3.14 9.27
CA ALA A 352 -62.22 -2.15 8.50
C ALA A 352 -60.80 -1.87 9.05
N ALA A 353 -60.64 -1.87 10.40
CA ALA A 353 -59.35 -1.69 11.06
C ALA A 353 -58.42 -2.90 10.84
N LEU A 354 -58.94 -4.13 10.84
CA LEU A 354 -58.17 -5.35 10.54
C LEU A 354 -57.76 -5.42 9.07
N VAL A 355 -58.60 -5.01 8.13
CA VAL A 355 -58.26 -4.90 6.72
C VAL A 355 -57.25 -3.76 6.50
N GLY A 356 -57.43 -2.60 7.15
CA GLY A 356 -56.48 -1.52 7.15
C GLY A 356 -55.13 -1.90 7.79
N ALA A 357 -55.15 -2.60 8.93
CA ALA A 357 -53.93 -3.12 9.57
C ALA A 357 -53.22 -4.17 8.72
N ALA A 358 -53.97 -5.08 8.02
CA ALA A 358 -53.39 -6.06 7.12
C ALA A 358 -52.78 -5.39 5.86
N LEU A 359 -53.43 -4.37 5.30
CA LEU A 359 -52.92 -3.57 4.19
C LEU A 359 -51.70 -2.75 4.62
N THR A 360 -51.75 -2.11 5.80
CA THR A 360 -50.62 -1.35 6.36
C THR A 360 -49.47 -2.29 6.70
N ALA A 361 -49.73 -3.47 7.28
CA ALA A 361 -48.71 -4.47 7.55
C ALA A 361 -48.11 -5.01 6.23
N ALA A 362 -48.91 -5.19 5.17
CA ALA A 362 -48.43 -5.59 3.85
C ALA A 362 -47.61 -4.48 3.14
N VAL A 363 -48.00 -3.20 3.34
CA VAL A 363 -47.23 -2.06 2.85
C VAL A 363 -45.96 -1.87 3.68
N LEU A 364 -46.01 -1.95 5.01
CA LEU A 364 -44.84 -1.85 5.89
C LEU A 364 -43.90 -3.05 5.76
N SER A 365 -44.40 -4.24 5.46
CA SER A 365 -43.55 -5.40 5.16
C SER A 365 -42.86 -5.29 3.81
N ARG A 366 -43.45 -4.57 2.82
CA ARG A 366 -42.81 -4.21 1.57
C ARG A 366 -41.84 -3.02 1.71
N GLN A 367 -42.00 -2.20 2.74
CA GLN A 367 -41.11 -1.05 3.05
C GLN A 367 -40.08 -1.35 4.13
N ARG A 368 -39.92 -2.59 4.57
CA ARG A 368 -38.77 -2.93 5.41
C ARG A 368 -37.53 -2.68 4.58
N PRO A 369 -36.69 -1.70 4.91
CA PRO A 369 -35.41 -1.54 4.24
C PRO A 369 -34.67 -2.86 4.43
N SER A 370 -34.28 -3.50 3.33
CA SER A 370 -33.41 -4.66 3.41
C SER A 370 -32.24 -4.29 4.32
N PRO A 371 -31.86 -5.13 5.28
CA PRO A 371 -30.75 -4.81 6.17
C PRO A 371 -29.55 -4.49 5.28
N VAL A 372 -28.97 -3.30 5.46
CA VAL A 372 -27.80 -2.85 4.71
C VAL A 372 -26.75 -3.93 4.85
N ALA A 373 -26.43 -4.59 3.74
CA ALA A 373 -25.50 -5.71 3.75
C ALA A 373 -24.12 -5.21 4.22
N THR A 374 -23.58 -5.84 5.25
CA THR A 374 -22.30 -5.42 5.83
C THR A 374 -21.16 -5.69 4.86
N VAL A 375 -20.33 -4.68 4.62
CA VAL A 375 -19.10 -4.82 3.81
C VAL A 375 -18.11 -5.71 4.55
N THR A 376 -17.77 -6.84 3.96
CA THR A 376 -16.83 -7.81 4.56
C THR A 376 -15.56 -7.89 3.70
N ARG A 377 -14.39 -7.87 4.34
CA ARG A 377 -13.10 -7.95 3.67
C ARG A 377 -12.32 -9.15 4.18
N PHE A 378 -11.73 -9.90 3.25
CA PHE A 378 -10.80 -10.99 3.58
C PHE A 378 -9.75 -11.14 2.49
N THR A 379 -8.69 -11.88 2.81
CA THR A 379 -7.57 -12.14 1.90
C THR A 379 -7.51 -13.62 1.57
N ILE A 380 -7.36 -13.93 0.30
CA ILE A 380 -7.02 -15.25 -0.21
C ILE A 380 -5.51 -15.29 -0.39
N THR A 381 -4.82 -16.13 0.36
CA THR A 381 -3.39 -16.38 0.18
C THR A 381 -3.22 -17.60 -0.71
N LEU A 382 -2.41 -17.48 -1.76
CA LEU A 382 -2.14 -18.58 -2.66
C LEU A 382 -1.26 -19.65 -1.97
N PRO A 383 -1.38 -20.92 -2.35
CA PRO A 383 -0.52 -21.99 -1.86
C PRO A 383 0.98 -21.72 -2.13
N GLN A 384 1.84 -22.28 -1.29
CA GLN A 384 3.28 -22.15 -1.45
C GLN A 384 3.73 -22.68 -2.83
N GLY A 385 4.54 -21.89 -3.53
CA GLY A 385 5.00 -22.22 -4.90
C GLY A 385 4.04 -21.79 -6.01
N GLN A 386 2.89 -21.22 -5.69
CA GLN A 386 1.97 -20.63 -6.66
C GLN A 386 2.19 -19.12 -6.76
N ALA A 387 2.48 -18.60 -7.94
CA ALA A 387 2.73 -17.18 -8.19
C ALA A 387 1.72 -16.63 -9.22
N LEU A 388 1.09 -15.49 -8.90
CA LEU A 388 0.18 -14.82 -9.82
C LEU A 388 0.92 -14.32 -11.07
N THR A 389 0.26 -14.43 -12.21
CA THR A 389 0.75 -13.90 -13.49
C THR A 389 0.33 -12.44 -13.62
N VAL A 390 1.10 -11.54 -13.02
CA VAL A 390 0.75 -10.11 -12.84
C VAL A 390 1.14 -9.18 -14.00
N ASN A 391 1.60 -9.71 -15.13
CA ASN A 391 1.90 -8.92 -16.33
C ASN A 391 0.66 -8.49 -17.13
N ARG A 392 -0.51 -9.04 -16.81
CA ARG A 392 -1.84 -8.73 -17.35
C ARG A 392 -2.83 -8.70 -16.20
N ARG A 393 -4.13 -8.56 -16.49
CA ARG A 393 -5.17 -8.72 -15.46
C ARG A 393 -5.22 -10.17 -14.99
N PRO A 394 -4.77 -10.47 -13.75
CA PRO A 394 -4.66 -11.84 -13.29
C PRO A 394 -5.95 -12.38 -12.71
N VAL A 395 -6.98 -11.55 -12.49
CA VAL A 395 -8.21 -11.94 -11.78
C VAL A 395 -9.45 -11.64 -12.60
N ALA A 396 -10.43 -12.55 -12.51
CA ALA A 396 -11.79 -12.38 -13.02
C ALA A 396 -12.80 -12.85 -11.96
N LEU A 397 -13.99 -12.30 -11.99
CA LEU A 397 -15.07 -12.60 -11.06
C LEU A 397 -16.33 -12.96 -11.84
N SER A 398 -17.06 -14.00 -11.39
CA SER A 398 -18.35 -14.33 -11.99
C SER A 398 -19.37 -13.21 -11.75
N PRO A 399 -20.36 -13.01 -12.64
CA PRO A 399 -21.36 -11.95 -12.49
C PRO A 399 -22.13 -12.01 -11.16
N ASP A 400 -22.37 -13.22 -10.65
CA ASP A 400 -23.02 -13.45 -9.36
C ASP A 400 -22.08 -13.23 -8.14
N GLY A 401 -20.76 -13.07 -8.38
CA GLY A 401 -19.76 -12.87 -7.33
C GLY A 401 -19.38 -14.14 -6.56
N THR A 402 -19.82 -15.32 -6.98
CA THR A 402 -19.60 -16.57 -6.24
C THR A 402 -18.29 -17.28 -6.63
N ARG A 403 -17.70 -16.97 -7.79
CA ARG A 403 -16.50 -17.65 -8.32
C ARG A 403 -15.43 -16.62 -8.70
N ILE A 404 -14.23 -16.85 -8.19
CA ILE A 404 -13.04 -16.07 -8.49
C ILE A 404 -12.12 -16.94 -9.35
N VAL A 405 -11.74 -16.45 -10.52
CA VAL A 405 -10.72 -17.08 -11.37
C VAL A 405 -9.47 -16.24 -11.34
N TYR A 406 -8.31 -16.88 -11.22
CA TYR A 406 -7.02 -16.20 -11.28
C TYR A 406 -6.00 -16.97 -12.10
N ALA A 407 -5.12 -16.21 -12.74
CA ALA A 407 -4.00 -16.75 -13.51
C ALA A 407 -2.75 -16.86 -12.62
N ALA A 408 -2.22 -18.07 -12.52
CA ALA A 408 -1.00 -18.35 -11.75
C ALA A 408 -0.22 -19.49 -12.39
N ASN A 409 1.11 -19.42 -12.35
CA ASN A 409 2.02 -20.46 -12.90
C ASN A 409 1.64 -20.90 -14.32
N ASN A 410 1.28 -19.95 -15.19
CA ASN A 410 0.83 -20.18 -16.58
C ASN A 410 -0.49 -20.95 -16.73
N GLY A 411 -1.28 -21.13 -15.68
CA GLY A 411 -2.59 -21.78 -15.74
C GLY A 411 -3.68 -20.95 -15.06
N LEU A 412 -4.94 -21.32 -15.30
CA LEU A 412 -6.08 -20.71 -14.65
C LEU A 412 -6.55 -21.58 -13.48
N PHE A 413 -6.81 -20.92 -12.35
CA PHE A 413 -7.34 -21.54 -11.14
C PHE A 413 -8.68 -20.90 -10.78
N MET A 414 -9.60 -21.69 -10.32
CA MET A 414 -10.90 -21.22 -9.85
C MET A 414 -11.09 -21.53 -8.37
N ARG A 415 -11.63 -20.56 -7.65
CA ARG A 415 -12.05 -20.70 -6.26
C ARG A 415 -13.49 -20.19 -6.10
N SER A 416 -14.35 -21.02 -5.49
CA SER A 416 -15.64 -20.54 -5.02
C SER A 416 -15.47 -19.70 -3.74
N THR A 417 -16.30 -18.68 -3.56
CA THR A 417 -16.34 -17.91 -2.29
C THR A 417 -16.80 -18.75 -1.10
N SER A 418 -17.43 -19.90 -1.34
CA SER A 418 -17.86 -20.88 -0.34
C SER A 418 -16.84 -21.99 -0.07
N GLU A 419 -15.73 -22.07 -0.82
CA GLU A 419 -14.68 -23.08 -0.66
C GLU A 419 -13.38 -22.45 -0.19
N PHE A 420 -12.54 -23.22 0.52
CA PHE A 420 -11.22 -22.74 0.97
C PHE A 420 -10.15 -22.89 -0.11
N ASP A 421 -10.25 -23.93 -0.91
CA ASP A 421 -9.21 -24.30 -1.89
C ASP A 421 -9.56 -23.88 -3.31
N ALA A 422 -8.56 -23.48 -4.05
CA ALA A 422 -8.65 -23.23 -5.48
C ALA A 422 -8.35 -24.50 -6.27
N ARG A 423 -9.06 -24.73 -7.37
CA ARG A 423 -8.86 -25.84 -8.28
C ARG A 423 -8.33 -25.37 -9.63
N PRO A 424 -7.40 -26.07 -10.27
CA PRO A 424 -7.01 -25.77 -11.64
C PRO A 424 -8.19 -26.00 -12.59
N ILE A 425 -8.33 -25.14 -13.58
CA ILE A 425 -9.29 -25.32 -14.68
C ILE A 425 -8.61 -26.16 -15.75
N LEU A 426 -8.89 -27.45 -15.77
CA LEU A 426 -8.29 -28.40 -16.72
C LEU A 426 -8.60 -28.00 -18.17
N GLY A 427 -7.56 -27.89 -19.02
CA GLY A 427 -7.67 -27.45 -20.41
C GLY A 427 -7.50 -25.93 -20.61
N ALA A 428 -7.19 -25.20 -19.54
CA ALA A 428 -6.86 -23.76 -19.57
C ALA A 428 -5.37 -23.48 -19.32
N ASP A 429 -4.50 -24.41 -19.65
CA ASP A 429 -3.03 -24.26 -19.59
C ASP A 429 -2.44 -24.22 -21.01
N PRO A 430 -1.58 -23.25 -21.35
CA PRO A 430 -1.35 -22.00 -20.61
C PRO A 430 -2.53 -21.04 -20.76
N GLY A 431 -2.92 -20.34 -19.69
CA GLY A 431 -4.05 -19.40 -19.76
C GLY A 431 -3.76 -18.08 -19.03
N ILE A 432 -4.02 -16.96 -19.69
CA ILE A 432 -3.90 -15.62 -19.12
C ILE A 432 -5.09 -14.74 -19.49
N THR A 433 -5.28 -13.64 -18.76
CA THR A 433 -6.31 -12.61 -19.03
C THR A 433 -7.73 -13.20 -19.06
N PRO A 434 -8.19 -13.89 -18.00
CA PRO A 434 -9.50 -14.51 -17.97
C PRO A 434 -10.63 -13.47 -17.93
N ALA A 435 -11.77 -13.80 -18.56
CA ALA A 435 -13.03 -13.07 -18.39
C ALA A 435 -14.21 -14.05 -18.41
N PHE A 436 -15.20 -13.83 -17.53
CA PHE A 436 -16.42 -14.65 -17.49
C PHE A 436 -17.42 -14.27 -18.58
N SER A 437 -18.18 -15.25 -19.02
CA SER A 437 -19.40 -15.01 -19.80
C SER A 437 -20.47 -14.32 -18.93
N PRO A 438 -21.43 -13.58 -19.53
CA PRO A 438 -22.49 -12.92 -18.77
C PRO A 438 -23.38 -13.85 -17.96
N ASP A 439 -23.49 -15.12 -18.35
CA ASP A 439 -24.22 -16.18 -17.62
C ASP A 439 -23.34 -16.86 -16.55
N GLY A 440 -22.05 -16.53 -16.45
CA GLY A 440 -21.10 -17.11 -15.50
C GLY A 440 -20.75 -18.58 -15.74
N GLN A 441 -21.16 -19.20 -16.87
CA GLN A 441 -20.96 -20.62 -17.13
C GLN A 441 -19.72 -20.92 -17.98
N SER A 442 -19.17 -19.93 -18.67
CA SER A 442 -17.98 -20.05 -19.50
C SER A 442 -16.93 -18.99 -19.14
N LEU A 443 -15.70 -19.26 -19.52
CA LEU A 443 -14.57 -18.34 -19.47
C LEU A 443 -14.01 -18.16 -20.86
N VAL A 444 -13.56 -16.95 -21.15
CA VAL A 444 -12.61 -16.70 -22.23
C VAL A 444 -11.26 -16.34 -21.66
N PHE A 445 -10.20 -16.71 -22.34
CA PHE A 445 -8.82 -16.46 -21.95
C PHE A 445 -7.92 -16.49 -23.19
N TYR A 446 -6.73 -15.94 -23.05
CA TYR A 446 -5.72 -16.03 -24.10
C TYR A 446 -4.74 -17.17 -23.82
N ALA A 447 -4.49 -17.99 -24.82
CA ALA A 447 -3.54 -19.09 -24.82
C ALA A 447 -3.16 -19.47 -26.25
N ASP A 448 -1.92 -19.88 -26.48
CA ASP A 448 -1.41 -20.39 -27.77
C ASP A 448 -1.79 -19.52 -28.96
N SER A 449 -1.47 -18.23 -28.89
CA SER A 449 -1.79 -17.24 -29.94
C SER A 449 -3.28 -17.19 -30.32
N SER A 450 -4.17 -17.42 -29.36
CA SER A 450 -5.60 -17.49 -29.60
C SER A 450 -6.43 -17.02 -28.41
N ILE A 451 -7.57 -16.41 -28.67
CA ILE A 451 -8.64 -16.32 -27.68
C ILE A 451 -9.37 -17.65 -27.70
N LYS A 452 -9.47 -18.28 -26.52
CA LYS A 452 -10.14 -19.57 -26.33
C LYS A 452 -11.29 -19.42 -25.34
N ARG A 453 -12.30 -20.25 -25.49
CA ARG A 453 -13.44 -20.38 -24.56
C ARG A 453 -13.44 -21.77 -23.94
N ILE A 454 -13.72 -21.84 -22.65
CA ILE A 454 -13.87 -23.09 -21.90
C ILE A 454 -15.06 -23.00 -20.95
N ALA A 455 -15.72 -24.13 -20.67
CA ALA A 455 -16.69 -24.18 -19.59
C ALA A 455 -16.01 -23.98 -18.22
N VAL A 456 -16.69 -23.32 -17.27
CA VAL A 456 -16.17 -23.13 -15.92
C VAL A 456 -15.87 -24.46 -15.22
N ALA A 457 -16.60 -25.52 -15.56
CA ALA A 457 -16.34 -26.87 -15.05
C ALA A 457 -15.04 -27.51 -15.59
N GLY A 458 -14.36 -26.85 -16.53
CA GLY A 458 -13.23 -27.41 -17.27
C GLY A 458 -13.64 -28.20 -18.52
N GLY A 459 -12.65 -28.77 -19.21
CA GLY A 459 -12.86 -29.59 -20.40
C GLY A 459 -12.01 -29.14 -21.58
N THR A 460 -12.46 -29.38 -22.81
CA THR A 460 -11.76 -28.97 -24.01
C THR A 460 -12.01 -27.51 -24.32
N ALA A 461 -10.94 -26.72 -24.39
CA ALA A 461 -11.02 -25.31 -24.81
C ALA A 461 -11.29 -25.20 -26.31
N VAL A 462 -12.21 -24.33 -26.70
CA VAL A 462 -12.58 -24.04 -28.08
C VAL A 462 -11.93 -22.73 -28.52
N THR A 463 -11.21 -22.74 -29.62
CA THR A 463 -10.62 -21.52 -30.20
C THR A 463 -11.73 -20.63 -30.79
N ILE A 464 -11.75 -19.36 -30.39
CA ILE A 464 -12.67 -18.34 -30.86
C ILE A 464 -12.06 -17.59 -32.05
N CYS A 465 -10.81 -17.11 -31.90
CA CYS A 465 -10.04 -16.50 -32.99
C CYS A 465 -8.54 -16.60 -32.71
N HIS A 466 -7.75 -16.52 -33.75
CA HIS A 466 -6.29 -16.42 -33.66
C HIS A 466 -5.88 -14.96 -33.59
N LEU A 467 -4.85 -14.67 -32.82
CA LEU A 467 -4.27 -13.33 -32.66
C LEU A 467 -2.74 -13.45 -32.75
N ASP A 468 -2.15 -12.59 -33.56
CA ASP A 468 -0.69 -12.52 -33.67
C ASP A 468 -0.02 -11.96 -32.39
N VAL A 469 -0.79 -11.20 -31.60
CA VAL A 469 -0.33 -10.50 -30.42
C VAL A 469 -1.27 -10.77 -29.23
N SER A 470 -0.71 -11.01 -28.06
CA SER A 470 -1.49 -11.19 -26.82
C SER A 470 -2.29 -9.91 -26.49
N PRO A 471 -3.61 -10.01 -26.28
CA PRO A 471 -4.41 -8.87 -25.90
C PRO A 471 -4.04 -8.37 -24.52
N SER A 472 -4.03 -7.04 -24.33
CA SER A 472 -3.79 -6.45 -23.00
C SER A 472 -5.02 -6.58 -22.10
N SER A 473 -6.20 -6.68 -22.69
CA SER A 473 -7.47 -6.88 -21.96
C SER A 473 -8.48 -7.63 -22.83
N ILE A 474 -9.29 -8.44 -22.15
CA ILE A 474 -10.44 -9.14 -22.74
C ILE A 474 -11.66 -8.80 -21.89
N ALA A 475 -12.79 -8.53 -22.53
CA ALA A 475 -14.08 -8.34 -21.87
C ALA A 475 -15.14 -9.10 -22.65
N TRP A 476 -16.12 -9.70 -21.94
CA TRP A 476 -17.24 -10.38 -22.59
C TRP A 476 -18.51 -9.53 -22.40
N SER A 477 -19.20 -9.21 -23.50
CA SER A 477 -20.41 -8.39 -23.51
C SER A 477 -21.47 -9.00 -24.43
N GLY A 478 -22.55 -9.49 -23.86
CA GLY A 478 -23.62 -10.19 -24.61
C GLY A 478 -23.06 -11.36 -25.42
N ASP A 479 -23.27 -11.37 -26.72
CA ASP A 479 -22.77 -12.40 -27.65
C ASP A 479 -21.37 -12.10 -28.22
N HIS A 480 -20.69 -11.03 -27.74
CA HIS A 480 -19.42 -10.63 -28.28
C HIS A 480 -18.33 -10.58 -27.23
N ILE A 481 -17.12 -10.88 -27.67
CA ILE A 481 -15.87 -10.74 -26.91
C ILE A 481 -15.15 -9.53 -27.45
N LEU A 482 -14.87 -8.56 -26.57
CA LEU A 482 -14.10 -7.35 -26.86
C LEU A 482 -12.67 -7.56 -26.40
N PHE A 483 -11.72 -7.12 -27.17
CA PHE A 483 -10.29 -7.20 -26.80
C PHE A 483 -9.49 -6.10 -27.46
N THR A 484 -8.25 -5.91 -26.96
CA THR A 484 -7.32 -4.95 -27.56
C THR A 484 -6.23 -5.68 -28.33
N ASP A 485 -6.01 -5.30 -29.59
CA ASP A 485 -4.90 -5.78 -30.39
C ASP A 485 -3.64 -4.96 -30.09
N ALA A 486 -2.70 -5.52 -29.31
CA ALA A 486 -1.44 -4.87 -28.89
C ALA A 486 -1.58 -3.46 -28.30
N GLY A 487 -2.81 -3.02 -27.98
CA GLY A 487 -3.11 -1.64 -27.59
C GLY A 487 -3.21 -0.66 -28.76
N THR A 488 -3.18 -1.12 -30.02
CA THR A 488 -3.29 -0.28 -31.21
C THR A 488 -4.69 -0.24 -31.80
N ALA A 489 -5.52 -1.20 -31.44
CA ALA A 489 -6.92 -1.28 -31.85
C ALA A 489 -7.79 -1.92 -30.76
N ILE A 490 -9.09 -1.64 -30.82
CA ILE A 490 -10.11 -2.40 -30.09
C ILE A 490 -10.91 -3.17 -31.12
N GLU A 491 -11.00 -4.46 -30.92
CA GLU A 491 -11.70 -5.38 -31.80
C GLU A 491 -12.79 -6.15 -31.04
N ARG A 492 -13.76 -6.67 -31.78
CA ARG A 492 -14.75 -7.61 -31.26
C ARG A 492 -14.83 -8.85 -32.12
N VAL A 493 -15.17 -9.97 -31.49
CA VAL A 493 -15.47 -11.22 -32.18
C VAL A 493 -16.71 -11.86 -31.56
N SER A 494 -17.48 -12.61 -32.37
CA SER A 494 -18.61 -13.36 -31.81
C SER A 494 -18.13 -14.41 -30.81
N SER A 495 -18.84 -14.60 -29.69
CA SER A 495 -18.55 -15.67 -28.72
C SER A 495 -18.63 -17.08 -29.30
N LYS A 496 -19.21 -17.22 -30.50
CA LYS A 496 -19.25 -18.49 -31.26
C LYS A 496 -18.03 -18.68 -32.17
N GLY A 497 -17.18 -17.66 -32.27
CA GLY A 497 -16.02 -17.66 -33.15
C GLY A 497 -16.25 -16.87 -34.45
N GLY A 498 -15.17 -16.64 -35.18
CA GLY A 498 -15.19 -15.95 -36.47
C GLY A 498 -14.00 -15.00 -36.65
N MET A 499 -14.07 -14.16 -37.67
CA MET A 499 -13.09 -13.10 -37.90
C MET A 499 -13.34 -11.94 -36.96
N PRO A 500 -12.31 -11.39 -36.31
CA PRO A 500 -12.43 -10.16 -35.54
C PRO A 500 -12.88 -8.97 -36.41
N GLU A 501 -13.73 -8.13 -35.85
CA GLU A 501 -14.17 -6.86 -36.42
C GLU A 501 -13.53 -5.71 -35.66
N MET A 502 -12.90 -4.79 -36.37
CA MET A 502 -12.27 -3.61 -35.80
C MET A 502 -13.34 -2.57 -35.42
N LEU A 503 -13.34 -2.13 -34.16
CA LEU A 503 -14.21 -1.09 -33.61
C LEU A 503 -13.52 0.27 -33.50
N VAL A 504 -12.25 0.27 -33.08
CA VAL A 504 -11.45 1.49 -32.89
C VAL A 504 -10.05 1.21 -33.39
N ASP A 505 -9.55 2.03 -34.30
CA ASP A 505 -8.17 1.99 -34.80
C ASP A 505 -7.40 3.24 -34.32
N VAL A 506 -6.26 3.07 -33.68
CA VAL A 506 -5.36 4.16 -33.28
C VAL A 506 -3.95 3.98 -33.84
N ARG A 507 -3.77 3.09 -34.83
CA ARG A 507 -2.46 2.82 -35.45
C ARG A 507 -1.85 4.05 -36.12
N ALA A 508 -2.69 4.94 -36.63
CA ALA A 508 -2.28 6.19 -37.29
C ALA A 508 -1.93 7.30 -36.27
N SER A 509 -2.45 7.24 -35.07
CA SER A 509 -2.08 8.09 -33.96
C SER A 509 -1.04 7.38 -33.07
N GLU A 510 -0.21 8.12 -32.38
CA GLU A 510 0.75 7.52 -31.44
C GLU A 510 0.08 7.09 -30.11
N ASP A 511 -1.22 6.81 -30.14
CA ASP A 511 -2.00 6.44 -28.95
C ASP A 511 -2.00 4.94 -28.69
N GLN A 512 -2.27 4.56 -27.45
CA GLN A 512 -2.55 3.18 -27.04
C GLN A 512 -3.92 3.12 -26.35
N VAL A 513 -4.68 2.05 -26.61
CA VAL A 513 -6.02 1.84 -26.09
C VAL A 513 -6.09 0.61 -25.20
N TYR A 514 -6.83 0.72 -24.06
CA TYR A 514 -6.92 -0.33 -23.04
C TYR A 514 -8.32 -0.42 -22.44
N GLY A 515 -8.63 -1.61 -21.91
CA GLY A 515 -9.76 -1.83 -21.03
C GLY A 515 -11.12 -1.52 -21.65
N PRO A 516 -11.44 -2.06 -22.84
CA PRO A 516 -12.74 -1.81 -23.46
C PRO A 516 -13.88 -2.37 -22.63
N GLN A 517 -14.97 -1.62 -22.53
CA GLN A 517 -16.26 -2.05 -22.00
C GLN A 517 -17.38 -1.42 -22.82
N LEU A 518 -18.30 -2.23 -23.33
CA LEU A 518 -19.53 -1.73 -23.93
C LEU A 518 -20.49 -1.37 -22.80
N LEU A 519 -21.02 -0.16 -22.81
CA LEU A 519 -22.02 0.30 -21.86
C LEU A 519 -23.39 -0.37 -22.11
N PRO A 520 -24.29 -0.35 -21.10
CA PRO A 520 -25.62 -0.98 -21.22
C PRO A 520 -26.50 -0.42 -22.32
N ASP A 521 -26.19 0.75 -22.88
CA ASP A 521 -26.88 1.34 -24.04
C ASP A 521 -26.63 0.59 -25.36
N GLY A 522 -25.65 -0.32 -25.38
CA GLY A 522 -25.30 -1.13 -26.53
C GLY A 522 -24.61 -0.37 -27.68
N ASP A 523 -24.33 0.93 -27.51
CA ASP A 523 -23.70 1.81 -28.49
C ASP A 523 -22.38 2.42 -28.03
N THR A 524 -22.30 2.77 -26.75
CA THR A 524 -21.15 3.50 -26.19
C THR A 524 -20.06 2.55 -25.69
N LEU A 525 -18.88 2.66 -26.28
CA LEU A 525 -17.67 1.97 -25.85
C LEU A 525 -16.88 2.86 -24.92
N LEU A 526 -16.63 2.40 -23.68
CA LEU A 526 -15.77 3.01 -22.68
C LEU A 526 -14.39 2.36 -22.74
N PHE A 527 -13.32 3.15 -22.83
CA PHE A 527 -11.95 2.63 -22.82
C PHE A 527 -10.95 3.71 -22.39
N SER A 528 -9.72 3.32 -22.17
CA SER A 528 -8.63 4.23 -21.82
C SER A 528 -7.70 4.46 -22.99
N VAL A 529 -7.23 5.69 -23.14
CA VAL A 529 -6.25 6.11 -24.14
C VAL A 529 -5.02 6.66 -23.42
N VAL A 530 -3.85 6.24 -23.83
CA VAL A 530 -2.57 6.77 -23.31
C VAL A 530 -1.73 7.19 -24.52
N LYS A 531 -1.21 8.40 -24.51
CA LYS A 531 -0.24 8.84 -25.52
C LYS A 531 1.08 8.10 -25.33
N ARG A 532 1.63 7.60 -26.41
CA ARG A 532 2.93 6.94 -26.42
C ARG A 532 4.05 7.98 -26.50
N THR A 533 4.32 8.66 -25.39
CA THR A 533 5.47 9.56 -25.26
C THR A 533 6.58 8.82 -24.52
N GLY A 534 7.48 8.16 -25.24
CA GLY A 534 8.64 7.48 -24.67
C GLY A 534 8.30 6.26 -23.80
N VAL A 535 9.30 5.72 -23.12
CA VAL A 535 9.17 4.56 -22.21
C VAL A 535 8.87 5.05 -20.79
N THR A 536 7.67 5.54 -20.51
CA THR A 536 7.27 5.90 -19.15
C THR A 536 6.63 4.71 -18.45
N LEU A 537 7.13 4.33 -17.28
CA LEU A 537 6.56 3.26 -16.44
C LEU A 537 5.24 3.67 -15.76
N ASP A 538 4.96 4.96 -15.62
CA ASP A 538 3.85 5.52 -14.85
C ASP A 538 2.80 6.29 -15.66
N GLY A 539 2.68 6.02 -16.97
CA GLY A 539 1.83 6.76 -17.92
C GLY A 539 0.31 6.81 -17.69
N TRP A 540 -0.19 6.39 -16.50
CA TRP A 540 -1.61 6.55 -16.16
C TRP A 540 -1.96 7.96 -15.72
N GLN A 541 -0.99 8.77 -15.31
CA GLN A 541 -1.22 10.18 -15.00
C GLN A 541 -1.57 11.00 -16.26
N ASP A 542 -1.06 10.55 -17.42
CA ASP A 542 -1.34 11.15 -18.73
C ASP A 542 -2.42 10.37 -19.51
N GLY A 543 -3.05 9.38 -18.90
CA GLY A 543 -4.12 8.59 -19.50
C GLY A 543 -5.42 9.37 -19.56
N GLN A 544 -6.23 9.08 -20.59
CA GLN A 544 -7.57 9.61 -20.77
C GLN A 544 -8.58 8.47 -20.75
N ILE A 545 -9.69 8.65 -20.07
CA ILE A 545 -10.84 7.75 -20.16
C ILE A 545 -11.82 8.33 -21.16
N VAL A 546 -12.11 7.57 -22.21
CA VAL A 546 -12.80 8.03 -23.40
C VAL A 546 -14.05 7.20 -23.64
N MET A 547 -15.10 7.86 -24.06
CA MET A 547 -16.30 7.25 -24.62
C MET A 547 -16.33 7.40 -26.15
N HIS A 548 -16.74 6.35 -26.84
CA HIS A 548 -16.85 6.30 -28.29
C HIS A 548 -18.19 5.68 -28.69
N SER A 549 -19.01 6.41 -29.45
CA SER A 549 -20.25 5.87 -29.99
C SER A 549 -19.95 5.05 -31.26
N LEU A 550 -20.34 3.79 -31.25
CA LEU A 550 -20.16 2.88 -32.38
C LEU A 550 -21.01 3.28 -33.59
N LYS A 551 -22.17 3.92 -33.38
CA LYS A 551 -23.05 4.35 -34.44
C LYS A 551 -22.60 5.63 -35.14
N THR A 552 -22.08 6.57 -34.36
CA THR A 552 -21.74 7.91 -34.90
C THR A 552 -20.27 8.14 -35.10
N GLY A 553 -19.39 7.26 -34.55
CA GLY A 553 -17.96 7.42 -34.54
C GLY A 553 -17.46 8.58 -33.65
N ARG A 554 -18.36 9.29 -32.94
CA ARG A 554 -17.97 10.42 -32.08
C ARG A 554 -17.25 9.93 -30.85
N ARG A 555 -16.12 10.59 -30.53
CA ARG A 555 -15.31 10.32 -29.37
C ARG A 555 -15.38 11.51 -28.38
N LYS A 556 -15.48 11.23 -27.10
CA LYS A 556 -15.51 12.23 -26.01
C LYS A 556 -14.62 11.77 -24.88
N THR A 557 -13.67 12.60 -24.47
CA THR A 557 -12.91 12.38 -23.23
C THR A 557 -13.83 12.64 -22.03
N LEU A 558 -13.88 11.68 -21.13
CA LEU A 558 -14.71 11.72 -19.92
C LEU A 558 -13.90 12.16 -18.71
N ILE A 559 -12.68 11.63 -18.57
CA ILE A 559 -11.79 11.88 -17.44
C ILE A 559 -10.35 12.01 -17.96
N GLU A 560 -9.64 13.01 -17.46
CA GLU A 560 -8.19 13.18 -17.64
C GLU A 560 -7.45 12.59 -16.42
N GLY A 561 -6.37 11.84 -16.66
CA GLY A 561 -5.57 11.22 -15.63
C GLY A 561 -6.18 9.94 -15.06
N GLY A 562 -5.71 8.79 -15.52
CA GLY A 562 -6.18 7.49 -15.07
C GLY A 562 -6.42 6.49 -16.19
N GLY A 563 -6.77 5.27 -15.85
CA GLY A 563 -6.98 4.22 -16.84
C GLY A 563 -7.74 3.01 -16.32
N ASP A 564 -7.98 2.05 -17.22
CA ASP A 564 -8.72 0.80 -16.99
C ASP A 564 -10.10 1.03 -16.34
N ALA A 565 -10.83 2.01 -16.90
CA ALA A 565 -12.13 2.43 -16.38
C ALA A 565 -13.21 1.36 -16.60
N ARG A 566 -14.12 1.25 -15.64
CA ARG A 566 -15.28 0.36 -15.67
C ARG A 566 -16.51 1.09 -15.17
N TYR A 567 -17.59 0.95 -15.92
CA TYR A 567 -18.93 1.30 -15.44
C TYR A 567 -19.45 0.18 -14.53
N VAL A 568 -20.04 0.54 -13.41
CA VAL A 568 -20.70 -0.37 -12.48
C VAL A 568 -22.20 -0.06 -12.38
N PRO A 569 -23.06 -1.08 -12.15
CA PRO A 569 -24.53 -0.94 -12.18
C PRO A 569 -25.09 0.07 -11.17
N THR A 570 -24.31 0.48 -10.20
CA THR A 570 -24.69 1.52 -9.22
C THR A 570 -24.61 2.95 -9.75
N GLY A 571 -24.34 3.13 -11.05
CA GLY A 571 -24.24 4.46 -11.67
C GLY A 571 -22.91 5.16 -11.41
N HIS A 572 -21.79 4.41 -11.41
CA HIS A 572 -20.46 4.98 -11.24
C HIS A 572 -19.51 4.52 -12.34
N ILE A 573 -18.53 5.36 -12.63
CA ILE A 573 -17.30 4.97 -13.32
C ILE A 573 -16.23 4.75 -12.26
N VAL A 574 -15.61 3.56 -12.25
CA VAL A 574 -14.47 3.20 -11.40
C VAL A 574 -13.23 3.08 -12.27
N TYR A 575 -12.13 3.71 -11.88
CA TYR A 575 -10.90 3.71 -12.66
C TYR A 575 -9.67 3.73 -11.75
N ALA A 576 -8.52 3.35 -12.27
CA ALA A 576 -7.28 3.32 -11.52
C ALA A 576 -6.38 4.50 -11.88
N SER A 577 -5.73 5.08 -10.88
CA SER A 577 -4.66 6.07 -11.04
C SER A 577 -3.66 5.90 -9.89
N ALA A 578 -2.36 5.83 -10.21
CA ALA A 578 -1.27 5.71 -9.22
C ALA A 578 -1.46 4.62 -8.15
N GLY A 579 -2.02 3.45 -8.52
CA GLY A 579 -2.25 2.34 -7.58
C GLY A 579 -3.48 2.48 -6.69
N THR A 580 -4.31 3.50 -6.93
CA THR A 580 -5.57 3.74 -6.21
C THR A 580 -6.74 3.63 -7.19
N LEU A 581 -7.83 2.96 -6.79
CA LEU A 581 -9.10 3.03 -7.51
C LEU A 581 -9.86 4.28 -7.06
N PHE A 582 -10.28 5.05 -8.03
CA PHE A 582 -11.18 6.19 -7.88
C PHE A 582 -12.56 5.84 -8.43
N ALA A 583 -13.58 6.44 -7.87
CA ALA A 583 -14.93 6.35 -8.37
C ALA A 583 -15.54 7.75 -8.56
N MET A 584 -16.39 7.88 -9.58
CA MET A 584 -17.16 9.09 -9.87
C MET A 584 -18.61 8.71 -10.19
N ALA A 585 -19.56 9.50 -9.73
CA ALA A 585 -20.95 9.33 -10.10
C ALA A 585 -21.11 9.61 -11.61
N PHE A 586 -21.82 8.74 -12.30
CA PHE A 586 -22.01 8.78 -13.74
C PHE A 586 -23.48 8.57 -14.12
N ASP A 587 -24.02 9.50 -14.89
CA ASP A 587 -25.37 9.40 -15.44
C ASP A 587 -25.33 8.76 -16.82
N LEU A 588 -25.84 7.53 -16.91
CA LEU A 588 -25.88 6.76 -18.15
C LEU A 588 -26.82 7.40 -19.21
N SER A 589 -27.83 8.16 -18.79
CA SER A 589 -28.78 8.79 -19.72
C SER A 589 -28.19 9.99 -20.44
N THR A 590 -27.32 10.74 -19.78
CA THR A 590 -26.64 11.92 -20.32
C THR A 590 -25.20 11.64 -20.76
N LEU A 591 -24.69 10.45 -20.46
CA LEU A 591 -23.30 10.03 -20.68
C LEU A 591 -22.30 11.07 -20.10
N ALA A 592 -22.54 11.43 -18.83
CA ALA A 592 -21.75 12.44 -18.14
C ALA A 592 -21.43 12.06 -16.70
N VAL A 593 -20.24 12.47 -16.22
CA VAL A 593 -19.90 12.43 -14.79
C VAL A 593 -20.61 13.57 -14.08
N THR A 594 -21.14 13.28 -12.87
CA THR A 594 -21.96 14.23 -12.10
C THR A 594 -21.32 14.61 -10.76
N GLY A 595 -20.07 14.18 -10.50
CA GLY A 595 -19.35 14.48 -9.26
C GLY A 595 -17.84 14.46 -9.45
N GLY A 596 -17.10 14.76 -8.39
CA GLY A 596 -15.64 14.65 -8.35
C GLY A 596 -15.15 13.21 -8.18
N ALA A 597 -13.86 12.97 -8.45
CA ALA A 597 -13.20 11.71 -8.20
C ALA A 597 -12.98 11.48 -6.70
N VAL A 598 -13.43 10.33 -6.20
CA VAL A 598 -13.26 9.94 -4.81
C VAL A 598 -12.40 8.67 -4.75
N PRO A 599 -11.32 8.63 -3.96
CA PRO A 599 -10.53 7.41 -3.75
C PRO A 599 -11.37 6.37 -2.99
N VAL A 600 -11.47 5.16 -3.52
CA VAL A 600 -12.31 4.09 -2.93
C VAL A 600 -11.52 2.86 -2.52
N VAL A 601 -10.39 2.56 -3.16
CA VAL A 601 -9.52 1.43 -2.80
C VAL A 601 -8.06 1.81 -3.09
N GLU A 602 -7.21 1.64 -2.10
CA GLU A 602 -5.75 1.86 -2.20
C GLU A 602 -5.00 0.54 -2.40
N ASP A 603 -3.72 0.63 -2.75
CA ASP A 603 -2.80 -0.52 -2.92
C ASP A 603 -3.23 -1.50 -4.01
N VAL A 604 -3.83 -1.03 -5.09
CA VAL A 604 -4.22 -1.89 -6.22
C VAL A 604 -3.03 -2.08 -7.16
N GLY A 605 -2.67 -3.34 -7.40
CA GLY A 605 -1.62 -3.71 -8.32
C GLY A 605 -1.93 -3.31 -9.75
N VAL A 606 -0.90 -3.02 -10.51
CA VAL A 606 -0.97 -2.70 -11.93
C VAL A 606 -0.05 -3.64 -12.70
N GLY A 607 -0.59 -4.30 -13.71
CA GLY A 607 0.17 -5.12 -14.65
C GLY A 607 0.53 -4.34 -15.90
N GLY A 608 1.62 -4.74 -16.52
CA GLY A 608 2.10 -4.20 -17.78
C GLY A 608 3.61 -4.35 -17.87
N SER A 609 4.08 -4.66 -19.06
CA SER A 609 5.50 -4.61 -19.43
C SER A 609 5.75 -3.39 -20.30
N PHE A 610 7.00 -2.97 -20.41
CA PHE A 610 7.41 -1.92 -21.35
C PHE A 610 6.74 -2.10 -22.73
N GLY A 611 6.01 -1.09 -23.19
CA GLY A 611 5.38 -1.09 -24.50
C GLY A 611 4.12 -1.94 -24.66
N VAL A 612 3.65 -2.65 -23.63
CA VAL A 612 2.44 -3.49 -23.70
C VAL A 612 1.51 -3.15 -22.55
N GLY A 613 0.29 -2.84 -22.90
CA GLY A 613 -0.87 -2.41 -22.15
C GLY A 613 -0.86 -2.55 -20.64
N ARG A 614 -1.22 -1.48 -19.96
CA ARG A 614 -1.40 -1.44 -18.51
C ARG A 614 -2.82 -1.83 -18.14
N THR A 615 -2.97 -2.74 -17.20
CA THR A 615 -4.25 -3.13 -16.63
C THR A 615 -4.18 -3.08 -15.11
N ALA A 616 -5.20 -2.55 -14.47
CA ALA A 616 -5.32 -2.64 -13.03
C ALA A 616 -5.80 -4.04 -12.63
N HIS A 617 -5.25 -4.55 -11.55
CA HIS A 617 -5.52 -5.90 -11.08
C HIS A 617 -6.78 -5.94 -10.22
N TYR A 618 -7.92 -5.61 -10.80
CA TYR A 618 -9.21 -5.69 -10.12
C TYR A 618 -10.31 -6.24 -11.03
N ALA A 619 -11.33 -6.77 -10.40
CA ALA A 619 -12.59 -7.15 -11.03
C ALA A 619 -13.73 -7.00 -10.02
N PHE A 620 -14.92 -6.72 -10.50
CA PHE A 620 -16.12 -6.70 -9.67
C PHE A 620 -17.25 -7.48 -10.36
N SER A 621 -18.19 -7.95 -9.53
CA SER A 621 -19.41 -8.64 -9.99
C SER A 621 -20.59 -7.66 -10.06
N ASP A 622 -21.64 -8.07 -10.74
CA ASP A 622 -22.92 -7.34 -10.76
C ASP A 622 -23.59 -7.34 -9.39
N SER A 623 -23.28 -8.33 -8.55
CA SER A 623 -23.78 -8.44 -7.16
C SER A 623 -23.03 -7.56 -6.15
N GLY A 624 -21.99 -6.83 -6.59
CA GLY A 624 -21.23 -5.91 -5.73
C GLY A 624 -20.09 -6.53 -4.94
N VAL A 625 -19.53 -7.64 -5.40
CA VAL A 625 -18.24 -8.15 -4.90
C VAL A 625 -17.11 -7.51 -5.68
N LEU A 626 -16.08 -7.06 -4.98
CA LEU A 626 -14.82 -6.58 -5.56
C LEU A 626 -13.69 -7.55 -5.20
N VAL A 627 -12.87 -7.89 -6.18
CA VAL A 627 -11.59 -8.58 -5.96
C VAL A 627 -10.46 -7.75 -6.55
N TYR A 628 -9.33 -7.73 -5.86
CA TYR A 628 -8.12 -7.09 -6.39
C TYR A 628 -6.85 -7.74 -5.87
N VAL A 629 -5.80 -7.65 -6.66
CA VAL A 629 -4.46 -8.04 -6.25
C VAL A 629 -3.76 -6.79 -5.74
N PRO A 630 -3.28 -6.79 -4.50
CA PRO A 630 -2.58 -5.63 -3.97
C PRO A 630 -1.28 -5.37 -4.75
N ALA A 631 -0.93 -4.10 -4.88
CA ALA A 631 0.40 -3.73 -5.35
C ALA A 631 1.45 -4.37 -4.43
N PRO A 632 2.57 -4.86 -4.97
CA PRO A 632 3.69 -5.20 -4.09
C PRO A 632 4.03 -3.97 -3.25
N PRO A 633 4.33 -4.16 -1.95
CA PRO A 633 4.61 -3.02 -1.06
C PRO A 633 5.68 -2.14 -1.71
N SER A 634 5.33 -0.89 -2.02
CA SER A 634 6.26 0.08 -2.63
C SER A 634 7.47 0.39 -1.74
N ALA A 635 7.35 0.11 -0.45
CA ALA A 635 8.40 0.24 0.55
C ALA A 635 9.33 -0.99 0.66
N GLY A 636 9.21 -2.00 -0.23
CA GLY A 636 9.84 -3.30 -0.02
C GLY A 636 10.86 -3.74 -1.08
N GLN A 637 11.06 -2.97 -2.16
CA GLN A 637 12.12 -3.34 -3.11
C GLN A 637 13.48 -2.93 -2.53
N SER A 638 14.40 -3.90 -2.51
CA SER A 638 15.80 -3.71 -2.11
C SER A 638 16.71 -4.22 -3.21
N MET A 639 17.88 -3.65 -3.33
CA MET A 639 18.93 -4.33 -4.10
C MET A 639 19.53 -5.44 -3.25
N LEU A 640 19.67 -6.61 -3.86
CA LEU A 640 20.15 -7.82 -3.20
C LEU A 640 21.33 -8.38 -3.98
N PHE A 641 22.32 -8.90 -3.25
CA PHE A 641 23.23 -9.89 -3.82
C PHE A 641 22.63 -11.27 -3.65
N VAL A 642 22.79 -12.10 -4.66
CA VAL A 642 22.41 -13.52 -4.65
C VAL A 642 23.64 -14.33 -5.04
N ASP A 643 24.03 -15.29 -4.22
CA ASP A 643 25.10 -16.22 -4.58
C ASP A 643 24.58 -17.40 -5.43
N ARG A 644 25.48 -18.22 -5.94
CA ARG A 644 25.15 -19.39 -6.76
C ARG A 644 24.35 -20.47 -6.01
N LYS A 645 24.34 -20.43 -4.67
CA LYS A 645 23.56 -21.33 -3.79
C LYS A 645 22.19 -20.75 -3.42
N GLY A 646 21.93 -19.51 -3.83
CA GLY A 646 20.68 -18.80 -3.56
C GLY A 646 20.64 -18.07 -2.20
N ALA A 647 21.77 -17.93 -1.51
CA ALA A 647 21.83 -17.05 -0.33
C ALA A 647 21.75 -15.59 -0.76
N THR A 648 21.02 -14.80 0.02
CA THR A 648 20.75 -13.38 -0.30
C THR A 648 21.34 -12.47 0.75
N GLU A 649 21.93 -11.38 0.30
CA GLU A 649 22.44 -10.28 1.15
C GLU A 649 21.87 -8.96 0.63
N SER A 650 21.22 -8.17 1.48
CA SER A 650 20.69 -6.85 1.09
C SER A 650 21.80 -5.80 1.05
N LEU A 651 21.81 -4.99 0.01
CA LEU A 651 22.64 -3.79 -0.02
C LEU A 651 22.09 -2.79 1.01
N LYS A 652 22.98 -1.98 1.59
CA LYS A 652 22.63 -0.91 2.54
C LYS A 652 22.04 0.29 1.81
N LEU A 653 20.95 0.07 1.12
CA LEU A 653 20.18 1.09 0.41
C LEU A 653 18.79 1.21 1.04
N PRO A 654 18.20 2.40 1.10
CA PRO A 654 16.80 2.55 1.50
C PRO A 654 15.90 1.70 0.62
N SER A 655 14.78 1.23 1.15
CA SER A 655 13.75 0.60 0.31
C SER A 655 13.20 1.61 -0.70
N GLY A 656 13.09 1.21 -1.97
CA GLY A 656 12.68 2.11 -3.04
C GLY A 656 12.38 1.39 -4.36
N ARG A 657 11.97 2.15 -5.37
CA ARG A 657 11.81 1.63 -6.74
C ARG A 657 13.14 1.72 -7.47
N TYR A 658 13.86 0.61 -7.53
CA TYR A 658 15.13 0.50 -8.23
C TYR A 658 14.94 -0.11 -9.62
N GLU A 659 15.62 0.47 -10.61
CA GLU A 659 15.53 0.04 -12.01
C GLU A 659 16.93 -0.23 -12.59
N PHE A 660 17.08 -1.30 -13.35
CA PHE A 660 18.22 -1.59 -14.24
C PHE A 660 19.60 -1.46 -13.59
N PRO A 661 19.88 -2.15 -12.48
CA PRO A 661 21.21 -2.09 -11.87
C PRO A 661 22.27 -2.65 -12.82
N ARG A 662 23.42 -1.96 -12.92
CA ARG A 662 24.59 -2.38 -13.68
C ARG A 662 25.84 -2.19 -12.85
N VAL A 663 26.64 -3.25 -12.80
CA VAL A 663 27.92 -3.27 -12.07
C VAL A 663 29.02 -2.66 -12.92
N SER A 664 29.81 -1.76 -12.33
CA SER A 664 31.00 -1.21 -13.01
C SER A 664 32.00 -2.31 -13.39
N PRO A 665 32.82 -2.12 -14.42
CA PRO A 665 33.81 -3.14 -14.83
C PRO A 665 34.75 -3.56 -13.71
N ASP A 666 35.14 -2.65 -12.83
CA ASP A 666 36.00 -2.87 -11.65
C ASP A 666 35.25 -3.52 -10.45
N GLY A 667 33.94 -3.65 -10.53
CA GLY A 667 33.10 -4.25 -9.48
C GLY A 667 32.92 -3.38 -8.23
N LYS A 668 33.32 -2.11 -8.24
CA LYS A 668 33.27 -1.24 -7.04
C LYS A 668 32.05 -0.37 -6.97
N ARG A 669 31.33 -0.20 -8.08
CA ARG A 669 30.17 0.70 -8.20
C ARG A 669 28.99 0.00 -8.85
N ILE A 670 27.79 0.42 -8.49
CA ILE A 670 26.55 0.01 -9.16
C ILE A 670 25.84 1.28 -9.64
N VAL A 671 25.57 1.38 -10.95
CA VAL A 671 24.68 2.38 -11.50
C VAL A 671 23.26 1.82 -11.60
N PHE A 672 22.26 2.61 -11.29
CA PHE A 672 20.86 2.19 -11.34
C PHE A 672 19.93 3.38 -11.57
N GLY A 673 18.72 3.07 -12.04
CA GLY A 673 17.62 4.01 -12.14
C GLY A 673 16.76 4.04 -10.89
N THR A 674 16.14 5.18 -10.61
CA THR A 674 15.02 5.33 -9.67
C THR A 674 13.95 6.20 -10.31
N SER A 675 12.68 5.97 -10.00
CA SER A 675 11.57 6.80 -10.49
C SER A 675 10.57 7.05 -9.37
N ASP A 676 10.15 8.31 -9.24
CA ASP A 676 9.06 8.72 -8.33
C ASP A 676 7.72 8.90 -9.06
N GLY A 677 7.67 8.53 -10.36
CA GLY A 677 6.51 8.69 -11.23
C GLY A 677 6.45 10.03 -11.96
N LYS A 678 7.26 11.03 -11.57
CA LYS A 678 7.39 12.32 -12.23
C LYS A 678 8.71 12.47 -12.98
N GLU A 679 9.76 11.95 -12.39
CA GLU A 679 11.12 12.00 -12.93
C GLU A 679 11.77 10.62 -12.81
N ALA A 680 12.51 10.20 -13.83
CA ALA A 680 13.40 9.05 -13.76
C ALA A 680 14.85 9.52 -13.69
N VAL A 681 15.58 9.00 -12.71
CA VAL A 681 16.92 9.46 -12.33
C VAL A 681 17.90 8.31 -12.36
N VAL A 682 19.09 8.55 -12.90
CA VAL A 682 20.24 7.65 -12.80
C VAL A 682 21.10 8.04 -11.61
N SER A 683 21.44 7.06 -10.78
CA SER A 683 22.26 7.21 -9.57
C SER A 683 23.36 6.15 -9.52
N ILE A 684 24.44 6.45 -8.80
CA ILE A 684 25.57 5.55 -8.60
C ILE A 684 25.70 5.26 -7.09
N TYR A 685 25.91 3.98 -6.76
CA TYR A 685 26.19 3.51 -5.41
C TYR A 685 27.64 2.97 -5.33
N GLU A 686 28.40 3.47 -4.37
CA GLU A 686 29.74 3.00 -4.06
C GLU A 686 29.70 1.82 -3.10
N LEU A 687 30.34 0.70 -3.46
CA LEU A 687 30.39 -0.51 -2.63
C LEU A 687 31.44 -0.46 -1.54
N SER A 688 32.36 0.51 -1.56
CA SER A 688 33.47 0.64 -0.60
C SER A 688 33.06 1.49 0.61
N GLY A 689 32.71 0.84 1.70
CA GLY A 689 32.80 1.33 3.11
C GLY A 689 31.93 2.51 3.54
N VAL A 690 31.91 3.62 2.87
CA VAL A 690 30.98 4.73 3.11
C VAL A 690 29.94 4.67 1.99
N SER A 691 28.88 3.93 2.24
CA SER A 691 27.80 3.72 1.28
C SER A 691 27.04 5.03 1.02
N SER A 692 27.44 5.77 0.00
CA SER A 692 26.74 6.95 -0.47
C SER A 692 26.12 6.69 -1.83
N VAL A 693 24.84 7.04 -1.96
CA VAL A 693 24.18 7.14 -3.26
C VAL A 693 24.46 8.54 -3.80
N ARG A 694 25.00 8.60 -4.99
CA ARG A 694 25.22 9.85 -5.70
C ARG A 694 24.31 9.92 -6.93
N ARG A 695 23.46 10.93 -6.99
CA ARG A 695 22.66 11.22 -8.16
C ARG A 695 23.57 11.69 -9.29
N LEU A 696 23.44 11.06 -10.48
CA LEU A 696 24.22 11.39 -11.67
C LEU A 696 23.45 12.34 -12.60
N THR A 697 22.17 12.09 -12.85
CA THR A 697 21.36 12.85 -13.79
C THR A 697 20.34 13.73 -13.09
N PHE A 698 20.01 14.88 -13.71
CA PHE A 698 19.06 15.86 -13.19
C PHE A 698 18.12 16.31 -14.33
N GLY A 699 16.84 16.49 -13.99
CA GLY A 699 15.80 16.85 -14.94
C GLY A 699 15.51 15.74 -15.96
N SER A 700 14.33 15.75 -16.56
CA SER A 700 13.92 14.81 -17.61
C SER A 700 13.83 13.34 -17.15
N ASN A 701 13.43 12.45 -18.05
CA ASN A 701 13.42 11.01 -17.77
C ASN A 701 14.74 10.38 -18.25
N ASN A 702 15.55 9.90 -17.31
CA ASN A 702 16.85 9.29 -17.56
C ASN A 702 16.83 7.82 -17.12
N ARG A 703 17.00 6.87 -18.08
CA ARG A 703 16.79 5.44 -17.85
C ARG A 703 17.84 4.59 -18.52
N PHE A 704 17.86 3.30 -18.24
CA PHE A 704 18.69 2.27 -18.86
C PHE A 704 20.18 2.59 -18.84
N PRO A 705 20.78 2.83 -17.67
CA PRO A 705 22.20 3.13 -17.60
C PRO A 705 23.05 1.91 -17.94
N VAL A 706 24.13 2.10 -18.71
CA VAL A 706 25.15 1.10 -19.01
C VAL A 706 26.55 1.71 -18.89
N TRP A 707 27.46 0.97 -18.25
CA TRP A 707 28.85 1.38 -18.10
C TRP A 707 29.64 1.26 -19.39
N SER A 708 30.53 2.21 -19.68
CA SER A 708 31.61 2.01 -20.66
C SER A 708 32.56 0.92 -20.20
N ALA A 709 33.31 0.34 -21.13
CA ALA A 709 34.24 -0.76 -20.85
C ALA A 709 35.33 -0.37 -19.84
N ASP A 710 35.77 0.89 -19.83
CA ASP A 710 36.75 1.43 -18.89
C ASP A 710 36.13 1.94 -17.56
N GLY A 711 34.82 1.95 -17.42
CA GLY A 711 34.09 2.40 -16.25
C GLY A 711 34.13 3.91 -16.01
N ARG A 712 34.47 4.71 -17.02
CA ARG A 712 34.59 6.19 -16.91
C ARG A 712 33.33 6.88 -17.40
N GLN A 713 32.58 6.29 -18.31
CA GLN A 713 31.38 6.88 -18.89
C GLN A 713 30.16 5.98 -18.58
N ILE A 714 29.01 6.62 -18.57
CA ILE A 714 27.70 5.94 -18.46
C ILE A 714 26.85 6.42 -19.63
N ALA A 715 26.44 5.48 -20.49
CA ALA A 715 25.40 5.75 -21.48
C ALA A 715 24.03 5.49 -20.88
N PHE A 716 23.05 6.32 -21.22
CA PHE A 716 21.67 6.20 -20.76
C PHE A 716 20.70 6.81 -21.77
N GLN A 717 19.44 6.41 -21.71
CA GLN A 717 18.37 7.04 -22.47
C GLN A 717 17.92 8.32 -21.75
N SER A 718 17.65 9.40 -22.50
CA SER A 718 17.09 10.64 -21.96
C SER A 718 16.18 11.33 -22.97
N ASP A 719 15.11 11.97 -22.48
CA ASP A 719 14.19 12.80 -23.25
C ASP A 719 14.44 14.32 -23.10
N ARG A 720 15.63 14.70 -22.60
CA ARG A 720 16.00 16.10 -22.28
C ARG A 720 15.96 17.06 -23.45
N GLU A 721 16.03 16.57 -24.67
CA GLU A 721 15.95 17.36 -25.90
C GLU A 721 14.66 17.13 -26.68
N GLY A 722 13.63 16.54 -26.02
CA GLY A 722 12.29 16.35 -26.56
C GLY A 722 12.08 15.01 -27.29
N ASP A 723 13.13 14.20 -27.48
CA ASP A 723 13.09 12.86 -28.03
C ASP A 723 13.85 11.86 -27.15
N ALA A 724 13.49 10.59 -27.17
CA ALA A 724 14.13 9.56 -26.36
C ALA A 724 15.41 9.03 -27.01
N ALA A 725 16.49 9.76 -26.84
CA ALA A 725 17.82 9.47 -27.42
C ALA A 725 18.78 8.85 -26.40
N VAL A 726 19.88 8.28 -26.89
CA VAL A 726 21.00 7.82 -26.08
C VAL A 726 21.96 8.98 -25.83
N PHE A 727 22.32 9.20 -24.58
CA PHE A 727 23.33 10.15 -24.11
C PHE A 727 24.44 9.41 -23.36
N GLU A 728 25.63 9.99 -23.31
CA GLU A 728 26.71 9.56 -22.42
C GLU A 728 27.11 10.68 -21.47
N GLN A 729 27.60 10.33 -20.29
CA GLN A 729 28.05 11.27 -19.28
C GLN A 729 29.21 10.68 -18.45
N PRO A 730 30.21 11.47 -18.06
CA PRO A 730 31.27 11.00 -17.16
C PRO A 730 30.67 10.46 -15.86
N ALA A 731 31.15 9.30 -15.44
CA ALA A 731 30.68 8.66 -14.20
C ALA A 731 30.93 9.52 -12.96
N ASP A 732 31.93 10.38 -12.98
CA ASP A 732 32.28 11.30 -11.87
C ASP A 732 31.46 12.61 -11.90
N GLY A 733 30.60 12.79 -12.90
CA GLY A 733 29.78 13.96 -13.11
C GLY A 733 30.29 14.82 -14.27
N GLY A 734 29.46 15.75 -14.72
CA GLY A 734 29.76 16.62 -15.85
C GLY A 734 28.58 16.70 -16.82
N PRO A 735 28.71 17.40 -17.94
CA PRO A 735 27.64 17.49 -18.92
C PRO A 735 27.41 16.15 -19.62
N ALA A 736 26.17 15.89 -20.00
CA ALA A 736 25.85 14.77 -20.83
C ALA A 736 25.96 15.13 -22.32
N GLU A 737 26.55 14.24 -23.11
CA GLU A 737 26.70 14.36 -24.55
C GLU A 737 25.71 13.43 -25.26
N ARG A 738 25.04 13.93 -26.30
CA ARG A 738 24.11 13.15 -27.10
C ARG A 738 24.85 12.22 -28.07
N LEU A 739 24.51 10.94 -28.06
CA LEU A 739 25.10 9.92 -28.95
C LEU A 739 24.24 9.62 -30.17
N THR A 740 22.92 9.63 -30.03
CA THR A 740 22.01 9.22 -31.11
C THR A 740 20.93 10.24 -31.38
N LYS A 741 20.35 10.22 -32.58
CA LYS A 741 19.22 11.06 -32.99
C LYS A 741 18.09 10.18 -33.48
N PRO A 742 17.03 9.94 -32.64
CA PRO A 742 15.85 9.18 -33.04
C PRO A 742 15.09 9.87 -34.20
N ASP A 743 14.58 9.08 -35.13
CA ASP A 743 13.56 9.53 -36.07
C ASP A 743 12.24 9.81 -35.35
N PRO A 744 11.34 10.63 -35.89
CA PRO A 744 10.01 10.84 -35.31
C PRO A 744 9.28 9.51 -35.07
N GLY A 745 8.73 9.33 -33.88
CA GLY A 745 8.04 8.11 -33.46
C GLY A 745 8.97 6.92 -33.18
N THR A 746 10.27 7.15 -33.05
CA THR A 746 11.24 6.13 -32.59
C THR A 746 11.84 6.51 -31.25
N PHE A 747 12.33 5.53 -30.53
CA PHE A 747 13.11 5.75 -29.32
C PHE A 747 14.29 4.78 -29.26
N HIS A 748 15.40 5.25 -28.70
CA HIS A 748 16.67 4.56 -28.63
C HIS A 748 17.00 4.18 -27.19
N VAL A 749 17.44 2.93 -26.95
CA VAL A 749 17.84 2.42 -25.63
C VAL A 749 19.26 1.87 -25.71
N PRO A 750 20.23 2.34 -24.88
CA PRO A 750 21.55 1.74 -24.84
C PRO A 750 21.50 0.33 -24.23
N GLU A 751 22.25 -0.59 -24.79
CA GLU A 751 22.25 -1.99 -24.43
C GLU A 751 23.56 -2.43 -23.78
N SER A 752 24.69 -2.37 -24.51
CA SER A 752 26.03 -2.71 -23.99
C SER A 752 27.15 -2.12 -24.83
N TRP A 753 28.29 -1.89 -24.19
CA TRP A 753 29.51 -1.49 -24.86
C TRP A 753 30.34 -2.71 -25.29
N SER A 754 31.03 -2.62 -26.43
CA SER A 754 32.06 -3.58 -26.78
C SER A 754 33.21 -3.54 -25.77
N PRO A 755 33.90 -4.66 -25.51
CA PRO A 755 34.99 -4.69 -24.52
C PRO A 755 36.14 -3.75 -24.82
N ASP A 756 36.39 -3.42 -26.10
CA ASP A 756 37.38 -2.45 -26.55
C ASP A 756 36.89 -0.97 -26.47
N GLY A 757 35.64 -0.77 -26.08
CA GLY A 757 35.03 0.55 -25.93
C GLY A 757 34.76 1.30 -27.23
N GLN A 758 34.90 0.67 -28.42
CA GLN A 758 34.74 1.34 -29.71
C GLN A 758 33.31 1.33 -30.26
N VAL A 759 32.48 0.40 -29.79
CA VAL A 759 31.12 0.20 -30.29
C VAL A 759 30.13 0.17 -29.14
N LEU A 760 28.99 0.89 -29.28
CA LEU A 760 27.85 0.79 -28.40
C LEU A 760 26.72 0.05 -29.14
N LEU A 761 26.20 -1.02 -28.54
CA LEU A 761 24.93 -1.62 -28.95
C LEU A 761 23.78 -0.80 -28.40
N PHE A 762 22.79 -0.55 -29.24
CA PHE A 762 21.57 0.11 -28.82
C PHE A 762 20.34 -0.44 -29.58
N SER A 763 19.19 -0.43 -28.93
CA SER A 763 17.92 -0.78 -29.54
C SER A 763 17.23 0.43 -30.13
N VAL A 764 16.65 0.27 -31.33
CA VAL A 764 15.75 1.23 -31.99
C VAL A 764 14.36 0.64 -32.03
N THR A 765 13.40 1.29 -31.41
CA THR A 765 12.01 0.83 -31.43
C THR A 765 11.13 1.78 -32.23
N LYS A 766 10.35 1.19 -33.14
CA LYS A 766 9.35 1.85 -33.95
C LYS A 766 8.12 0.94 -34.06
N ASN A 767 6.93 1.46 -33.79
CA ASN A 767 5.67 0.72 -33.96
C ASN A 767 5.70 -0.68 -33.31
N PHE A 768 6.15 -0.80 -32.04
CA PHE A 768 6.31 -2.07 -31.31
C PHE A 768 7.31 -3.06 -31.87
N THR A 769 8.05 -2.69 -32.90
CA THR A 769 9.14 -3.48 -33.42
C THR A 769 10.45 -2.87 -32.97
N THR A 770 11.27 -3.67 -32.32
CA THR A 770 12.60 -3.30 -31.85
C THR A 770 13.64 -3.95 -32.73
N SER A 771 14.56 -3.16 -33.25
CA SER A 771 15.73 -3.63 -33.99
C SER A 771 16.99 -3.30 -33.21
N LEU A 772 18.02 -4.13 -33.33
CA LEU A 772 19.31 -3.96 -32.69
C LEU A 772 20.26 -3.25 -33.65
N TRP A 773 21.00 -2.27 -33.15
CA TRP A 773 21.92 -1.42 -33.89
C TRP A 773 23.26 -1.33 -33.19
N THR A 774 24.31 -1.03 -33.97
CA THR A 774 25.63 -0.68 -33.48
C THR A 774 25.93 0.78 -33.77
N LEU A 775 26.50 1.49 -32.80
CA LEU A 775 27.03 2.83 -32.95
C LEU A 775 28.56 2.76 -32.83
N SER A 776 29.28 3.10 -33.92
CA SER A 776 30.72 3.33 -33.85
C SER A 776 31.00 4.66 -33.17
N LEU A 777 31.78 4.65 -32.09
CA LEU A 777 32.09 5.86 -31.35
C LEU A 777 33.18 6.71 -32.03
N ARG A 778 33.93 6.13 -32.95
CA ARG A 778 34.99 6.83 -33.68
C ARG A 778 34.42 7.83 -34.69
N ASP A 779 33.44 7.40 -35.48
CA ASP A 779 32.85 8.19 -36.59
C ASP A 779 31.39 8.50 -36.40
N ARG A 780 30.82 8.10 -35.24
CA ARG A 780 29.40 8.27 -34.87
C ARG A 780 28.42 7.64 -35.87
N ALA A 781 28.86 6.64 -36.62
CA ALA A 781 28.05 5.93 -37.60
C ALA A 781 27.19 4.85 -36.90
N ALA A 782 25.87 4.89 -37.15
CA ALA A 782 24.93 3.89 -36.66
C ALA A 782 24.58 2.90 -37.79
N THR A 783 24.66 1.60 -37.53
CA THR A 783 24.33 0.55 -38.51
C THR A 783 23.49 -0.56 -37.86
N PRO A 784 22.52 -1.16 -38.58
CA PRO A 784 21.77 -2.29 -38.06
C PRO A 784 22.69 -3.49 -37.75
N PHE A 785 22.42 -4.17 -36.63
CA PHE A 785 23.11 -5.41 -36.27
C PHE A 785 22.34 -6.63 -36.83
N GLY A 786 22.73 -7.06 -38.00
CA GLY A 786 22.07 -8.18 -38.71
C GLY A 786 20.59 -7.86 -38.97
N ASP A 787 19.79 -8.92 -38.94
CA ASP A 787 18.32 -8.87 -39.10
C ASP A 787 17.58 -9.04 -37.75
N VAL A 788 18.19 -8.58 -36.66
CA VAL A 788 17.59 -8.73 -35.33
C VAL A 788 16.37 -7.85 -35.19
N SER A 789 15.21 -8.48 -35.08
CA SER A 789 13.93 -7.85 -34.83
C SER A 789 13.22 -8.54 -33.68
N ALA A 790 12.67 -7.78 -32.75
CA ALA A 790 11.91 -8.24 -31.61
C ALA A 790 10.67 -7.37 -31.45
N SER A 791 9.60 -7.96 -30.93
CA SER A 791 8.39 -7.23 -30.59
C SER A 791 8.32 -6.83 -29.09
N SER A 792 9.41 -7.03 -28.38
CA SER A 792 9.58 -6.63 -26.97
C SER A 792 10.77 -5.69 -26.81
N LEU A 793 10.70 -4.86 -25.80
CA LEU A 793 11.65 -3.82 -25.46
C LEU A 793 12.36 -4.10 -24.15
N PRO A 794 13.63 -3.84 -24.03
CA PRO A 794 14.70 -3.80 -25.05
C PRO A 794 15.10 -5.21 -25.48
N THR A 795 16.07 -5.37 -26.39
CA THR A 795 16.62 -6.68 -26.79
C THR A 795 17.53 -7.29 -25.71
N ASP A 796 17.90 -6.53 -24.69
CA ASP A 796 18.89 -6.88 -23.64
C ASP A 796 20.21 -7.40 -24.23
N ALA A 797 20.62 -6.82 -25.37
CA ALA A 797 21.78 -7.26 -26.09
C ALA A 797 23.06 -6.99 -25.30
N ILE A 798 23.95 -7.97 -25.26
CA ILE A 798 25.19 -7.87 -24.50
C ILE A 798 26.33 -8.54 -25.23
N PHE A 799 27.49 -7.83 -25.33
CA PHE A 799 28.72 -8.40 -25.83
C PHE A 799 29.25 -9.50 -24.90
N SER A 800 29.82 -10.54 -25.49
CA SER A 800 30.68 -11.46 -24.74
C SER A 800 31.94 -10.70 -24.25
N PRO A 801 32.57 -11.15 -23.15
CA PRO A 801 33.77 -10.50 -22.61
C PRO A 801 34.96 -10.43 -23.58
N ASP A 802 35.02 -11.35 -24.54
CA ASP A 802 36.03 -11.41 -25.60
C ASP A 802 35.66 -10.61 -26.87
N GLY A 803 34.48 -9.97 -26.87
CA GLY A 803 33.99 -9.13 -27.98
C GLY A 803 33.58 -9.86 -29.25
N ARG A 804 33.63 -11.17 -29.27
CA ARG A 804 33.37 -11.98 -30.51
C ARG A 804 31.93 -12.35 -30.73
N TRP A 805 31.09 -12.22 -29.67
CA TRP A 805 29.72 -12.64 -29.69
C TRP A 805 28.79 -11.57 -29.11
N VAL A 806 27.57 -11.55 -29.59
CA VAL A 806 26.48 -10.75 -29.02
C VAL A 806 25.34 -11.67 -28.66
N ALA A 807 24.97 -11.73 -27.38
CA ALA A 807 23.77 -12.40 -26.91
C ALA A 807 22.64 -11.40 -26.87
N TYR A 808 21.43 -11.78 -27.27
CA TYR A 808 20.23 -10.95 -27.26
C TYR A 808 18.98 -11.81 -27.17
N GLN A 809 17.87 -11.18 -26.81
CA GLN A 809 16.57 -11.83 -26.84
C GLN A 809 15.73 -11.36 -28.02
N THR A 810 14.97 -12.29 -28.60
CA THR A 810 13.85 -11.95 -29.47
C THR A 810 12.58 -12.53 -28.88
N GLY A 811 11.45 -11.85 -29.04
CA GLY A 811 10.15 -12.34 -28.64
C GLY A 811 9.12 -11.89 -29.66
N ARG A 812 8.08 -12.67 -29.88
CA ARG A 812 6.88 -12.19 -30.55
C ARG A 812 6.05 -11.42 -29.54
N ALA A 813 5.43 -10.32 -29.98
CA ALA A 813 4.49 -9.59 -29.15
C ALA A 813 3.42 -10.57 -28.64
N GLY A 814 3.26 -10.63 -27.30
CA GLY A 814 2.28 -11.50 -26.67
C GLY A 814 2.73 -12.89 -26.29
N VAL A 815 3.93 -13.30 -26.64
CA VAL A 815 4.53 -14.53 -26.10
C VAL A 815 5.23 -14.18 -24.79
N VAL A 816 4.87 -14.87 -23.70
CA VAL A 816 5.42 -14.60 -22.35
C VAL A 816 6.91 -14.99 -22.29
N GLU A 817 7.35 -15.88 -23.16
CA GLU A 817 8.74 -16.35 -23.27
C GLU A 817 9.36 -15.87 -24.58
N GLY A 818 10.39 -15.03 -24.47
CA GLY A 818 11.30 -14.77 -25.57
C GLY A 818 12.25 -15.97 -25.80
N THR A 819 13.03 -15.90 -26.84
CA THR A 819 14.14 -16.83 -27.09
C THR A 819 15.47 -16.09 -27.04
N THR A 820 16.43 -16.62 -26.31
CA THR A 820 17.80 -16.11 -26.26
C THR A 820 18.61 -16.66 -27.43
N TYR A 821 19.22 -15.77 -28.18
CA TYR A 821 20.10 -16.04 -29.30
C TYR A 821 21.50 -15.50 -29.07
N VAL A 822 22.49 -16.06 -29.77
CA VAL A 822 23.86 -15.57 -29.87
C VAL A 822 24.26 -15.44 -31.33
N GLN A 823 24.87 -14.35 -31.72
CA GLN A 823 25.45 -14.11 -33.05
C GLN A 823 26.91 -13.66 -32.94
N PRO A 824 27.75 -13.98 -33.96
CA PRO A 824 29.12 -13.43 -34.01
C PRO A 824 29.12 -11.91 -34.21
N PHE A 825 30.17 -11.29 -33.72
CA PHE A 825 30.46 -9.88 -33.98
C PHE A 825 31.83 -9.76 -34.68
N PRO A 826 31.94 -9.12 -35.84
CA PRO A 826 30.85 -8.58 -36.68
C PRO A 826 29.86 -9.65 -37.17
N PRO A 827 28.59 -9.26 -37.50
CA PRO A 827 27.58 -10.24 -37.90
C PRO A 827 27.95 -10.95 -39.20
N THR A 828 27.90 -12.27 -39.21
CA THR A 828 28.22 -13.15 -40.36
C THR A 828 26.96 -13.78 -40.97
N GLY A 829 25.77 -13.48 -40.42
CA GLY A 829 24.53 -14.17 -40.75
C GLY A 829 24.26 -15.45 -39.93
N ALA A 830 25.25 -15.98 -39.20
CA ALA A 830 25.07 -17.10 -38.32
C ALA A 830 24.31 -16.70 -37.06
N LYS A 831 23.29 -17.50 -36.69
CA LYS A 831 22.46 -17.27 -35.51
C LYS A 831 22.29 -18.57 -34.74
N TYR A 832 22.61 -18.56 -33.46
CA TYR A 832 22.56 -19.72 -32.59
C TYR A 832 21.48 -19.54 -31.54
N GLU A 833 20.53 -20.45 -31.50
CA GLU A 833 19.51 -20.49 -30.43
C GLU A 833 20.14 -21.11 -29.18
N VAL A 834 19.95 -20.42 -28.03
CA VAL A 834 20.45 -20.88 -26.74
C VAL A 834 19.39 -21.63 -25.99
N ALA A 835 18.26 -20.96 -25.72
CA ALA A 835 17.13 -21.54 -25.02
C ALA A 835 15.91 -20.59 -25.08
N ALA A 836 14.73 -21.15 -24.76
CA ALA A 836 13.56 -20.33 -24.40
C ALA A 836 13.85 -19.54 -23.11
N GLY A 837 13.59 -18.26 -23.13
CA GLY A 837 13.88 -17.31 -22.07
C GLY A 837 14.51 -16.01 -22.61
N GLY A 838 14.70 -15.04 -21.75
CA GLY A 838 15.23 -13.72 -22.12
C GLY A 838 16.24 -13.18 -21.12
N ARG A 839 16.65 -11.91 -21.32
CA ARG A 839 17.59 -11.18 -20.46
C ARG A 839 18.96 -11.83 -20.37
N PRO A 840 19.63 -12.12 -21.49
CA PRO A 840 20.94 -12.78 -21.48
C PRO A 840 21.97 -11.93 -20.71
N LEU A 841 22.86 -12.63 -20.00
CA LEU A 841 23.98 -12.03 -19.28
C LEU A 841 25.17 -12.98 -19.26
N TRP A 842 26.30 -12.54 -19.81
CA TRP A 842 27.52 -13.30 -19.76
C TRP A 842 28.16 -13.30 -18.37
N SER A 843 28.75 -14.42 -17.96
CA SER A 843 29.72 -14.41 -16.87
C SER A 843 30.95 -13.59 -17.28
N ARG A 844 31.66 -13.02 -16.31
CA ARG A 844 32.83 -12.15 -16.58
C ARG A 844 33.97 -12.89 -17.31
N ASP A 845 34.07 -14.19 -17.16
CA ASP A 845 35.04 -15.04 -17.85
C ASP A 845 34.54 -15.57 -19.21
N GLY A 846 33.33 -15.24 -19.60
CA GLY A 846 32.68 -15.67 -20.84
C GLY A 846 32.32 -17.17 -20.93
N LYS A 847 32.48 -17.92 -19.83
CA LYS A 847 32.22 -19.36 -19.82
C LYS A 847 30.78 -19.74 -19.58
N GLU A 848 29.98 -18.81 -19.07
CA GLU A 848 28.57 -19.05 -18.79
C GLU A 848 27.72 -17.94 -19.40
N LEU A 849 26.53 -18.30 -19.81
CA LEU A 849 25.47 -17.40 -20.21
C LEU A 849 24.24 -17.63 -19.30
N LEU A 850 23.85 -16.61 -18.59
CA LEU A 850 22.68 -16.59 -17.74
C LEU A 850 21.48 -16.04 -18.52
N PHE A 851 20.28 -16.51 -18.23
CA PHE A 851 19.02 -15.98 -18.77
C PHE A 851 17.85 -16.32 -17.86
N VAL A 852 16.70 -15.68 -18.08
CA VAL A 852 15.50 -15.84 -17.26
C VAL A 852 14.44 -16.56 -18.06
N THR A 853 13.85 -17.62 -17.46
CA THR A 853 12.68 -18.33 -17.99
C THR A 853 11.42 -17.96 -17.21
N THR A 854 10.25 -18.33 -17.70
CA THR A 854 8.99 -18.23 -16.97
C THR A 854 8.88 -19.39 -15.95
N PRO A 855 8.42 -19.16 -14.72
CA PRO A 855 8.02 -17.89 -14.07
C PRO A 855 9.18 -17.21 -13.30
N GLY A 856 10.07 -16.52 -14.00
CA GLY A 856 11.13 -15.74 -13.35
C GLY A 856 12.29 -16.56 -12.76
N ARG A 857 12.55 -17.76 -13.30
CA ARG A 857 13.68 -18.58 -12.90
C ARG A 857 14.95 -18.15 -13.63
N LEU A 858 16.01 -17.91 -12.87
CA LEU A 858 17.32 -17.64 -13.41
C LEU A 858 18.00 -18.98 -13.78
N MET A 859 18.37 -19.11 -15.06
CA MET A 859 19.01 -20.28 -15.63
C MET A 859 20.43 -19.95 -16.06
N VAL A 860 21.31 -20.94 -16.11
CA VAL A 860 22.66 -20.80 -16.58
C VAL A 860 23.00 -21.95 -17.54
N VAL A 861 23.69 -21.65 -18.62
CA VAL A 861 24.31 -22.61 -19.54
C VAL A 861 25.82 -22.41 -19.58
N THR A 862 26.60 -23.49 -19.67
CA THR A 862 28.03 -23.41 -19.90
C THR A 862 28.28 -23.29 -21.40
N VAL A 863 29.11 -22.34 -21.79
CA VAL A 863 29.46 -22.05 -23.17
C VAL A 863 30.65 -22.87 -23.57
N LYS A 864 30.50 -23.59 -24.67
CA LYS A 864 31.56 -24.39 -25.34
C LYS A 864 31.81 -23.79 -26.71
N ALA A 865 32.15 -22.51 -26.75
CA ALA A 865 32.39 -21.79 -28.00
C ALA A 865 33.77 -22.15 -28.55
N THR A 866 33.79 -22.76 -29.71
CA THR A 866 34.99 -22.85 -30.56
C THR A 866 34.66 -22.19 -31.88
N ALA A 867 35.33 -21.06 -32.18
CA ALA A 867 35.09 -20.43 -33.48
C ALA A 867 35.33 -21.40 -34.64
N PRO A 868 34.42 -21.48 -35.62
CA PRO A 868 33.30 -20.61 -35.88
C PRO A 868 31.96 -21.07 -35.25
N THR A 869 31.94 -22.12 -34.43
CA THR A 869 30.72 -22.71 -33.89
C THR A 869 30.46 -22.26 -32.42
N PHE A 870 29.19 -22.04 -32.12
CA PHE A 870 28.74 -21.72 -30.77
C PHE A 870 27.89 -22.89 -30.25
N MET A 871 28.24 -23.46 -29.10
CA MET A 871 27.52 -24.52 -28.43
C MET A 871 27.39 -24.26 -26.95
N VAL A 872 26.30 -24.71 -26.36
CA VAL A 872 26.01 -24.60 -24.93
C VAL A 872 25.59 -25.94 -24.33
N THR A 873 25.70 -26.08 -23.02
CA THR A 873 25.15 -27.20 -22.28
C THR A 873 23.66 -27.07 -22.07
N SER A 874 22.99 -28.11 -21.55
CA SER A 874 21.62 -28.01 -21.09
C SER A 874 21.51 -26.95 -19.94
N PRO A 875 20.42 -26.17 -19.90
CA PRO A 875 20.20 -25.16 -18.85
C PRO A 875 20.10 -25.78 -17.46
N VAL A 876 20.74 -25.10 -16.48
CA VAL A 876 20.69 -25.47 -15.07
C VAL A 876 20.10 -24.29 -14.29
N ALA A 877 19.13 -24.55 -13.39
CA ALA A 877 18.49 -23.49 -12.59
C ALA A 877 19.39 -23.05 -11.44
N ILE A 878 19.47 -21.74 -11.21
CA ILE A 878 20.01 -21.17 -9.98
C ILE A 878 18.89 -21.21 -8.92
N PRO A 879 19.15 -21.71 -7.68
CA PRO A 879 18.11 -22.06 -6.70
C PRO A 879 17.18 -20.89 -6.29
N ARG A 880 17.63 -19.64 -6.42
CA ARG A 880 16.82 -18.44 -6.18
C ARG A 880 16.94 -17.47 -7.34
N GLY A 881 15.81 -16.92 -7.77
CA GLY A 881 15.73 -15.82 -8.72
C GLY A 881 15.31 -14.52 -8.00
N PHE A 882 15.37 -13.42 -8.72
CA PHE A 882 14.82 -12.16 -8.27
C PHE A 882 13.30 -12.17 -8.47
N GLY A 883 12.51 -11.89 -7.44
CA GLY A 883 11.05 -12.05 -7.40
C GLY A 883 10.22 -11.21 -8.38
N ALA A 884 10.84 -10.38 -9.20
CA ALA A 884 10.18 -9.52 -10.19
C ALA A 884 10.71 -9.75 -11.62
N ALA A 885 11.45 -10.82 -11.88
CA ALA A 885 12.04 -11.05 -13.18
C ALA A 885 11.00 -11.59 -14.19
N ASN A 886 10.40 -10.68 -14.96
CA ASN A 886 9.61 -11.04 -16.15
C ASN A 886 10.56 -11.22 -17.34
N PRO A 887 10.59 -12.36 -18.04
CA PRO A 887 11.51 -12.59 -19.17
C PRO A 887 11.29 -11.66 -20.36
N SER A 888 10.13 -11.02 -20.48
CA SER A 888 9.83 -10.07 -21.57
C SER A 888 10.09 -8.59 -21.22
N GLY A 889 10.62 -8.28 -20.03
CA GLY A 889 10.99 -6.92 -19.66
C GLY A 889 12.52 -6.69 -19.69
N PRO A 890 13.01 -5.47 -19.42
CA PRO A 890 14.44 -5.19 -19.34
C PRO A 890 15.12 -5.90 -18.17
N ARG A 891 16.40 -6.20 -18.31
CA ARG A 891 17.18 -6.88 -17.28
C ARG A 891 17.31 -6.08 -16.00
N THR A 892 16.80 -6.63 -14.90
CA THR A 892 16.79 -6.05 -13.55
C THR A 892 17.87 -6.59 -12.63
N PHE A 893 18.90 -7.24 -13.20
CA PHE A 893 20.01 -7.82 -12.48
C PHE A 893 21.31 -7.70 -13.30
N ASP A 894 22.45 -7.85 -12.62
CA ASP A 894 23.77 -7.90 -13.23
C ASP A 894 24.70 -8.80 -12.42
N ILE A 895 25.92 -9.10 -12.92
CA ILE A 895 26.86 -10.02 -12.29
C ILE A 895 28.09 -9.26 -11.76
N MET A 896 28.46 -9.56 -10.52
CA MET A 896 29.67 -9.07 -9.87
C MET A 896 30.92 -9.84 -10.40
N PRO A 897 32.12 -9.24 -10.30
CA PRO A 897 33.37 -9.96 -10.63
C PRO A 897 33.61 -11.25 -9.84
N ASP A 898 33.07 -11.32 -8.61
CA ASP A 898 33.16 -12.51 -7.74
C ASP A 898 32.11 -13.59 -8.09
N GLY A 899 31.27 -13.37 -9.11
CA GLY A 899 30.25 -14.29 -9.57
C GLY A 899 28.91 -14.21 -8.83
N ARG A 900 28.79 -13.38 -7.79
CA ARG A 900 27.49 -13.05 -7.20
C ARG A 900 26.65 -12.23 -8.18
N ILE A 901 25.34 -12.34 -8.05
CA ILE A 901 24.41 -11.62 -8.90
C ILE A 901 23.79 -10.51 -8.06
N VAL A 902 23.84 -9.26 -8.53
CA VAL A 902 23.11 -8.13 -7.94
C VAL A 902 21.80 -7.92 -8.69
N GLY A 903 20.72 -7.68 -7.99
CA GLY A 903 19.44 -7.42 -8.64
C GLY A 903 18.41 -6.79 -7.70
N VAL A 904 17.29 -6.40 -8.29
CA VAL A 904 16.16 -5.83 -7.55
C VAL A 904 15.26 -6.96 -7.07
N GLY A 905 15.02 -7.02 -5.77
CA GLY A 905 14.18 -8.02 -5.14
C GLY A 905 13.39 -7.44 -3.96
N ILE A 906 12.50 -8.25 -3.41
CA ILE A 906 11.79 -7.90 -2.17
C ILE A 906 12.50 -8.62 -1.02
N ALA A 907 13.05 -7.86 -0.08
CA ALA A 907 13.73 -8.41 1.09
C ALA A 907 12.76 -9.29 1.91
N GLY A 908 13.18 -10.51 2.28
CA GLY A 908 12.37 -11.44 3.07
C GLY A 908 11.45 -12.37 2.27
N LEU A 909 11.25 -12.16 0.97
CA LEU A 909 10.56 -13.10 0.09
C LEU A 909 11.57 -14.06 -0.55
N GLY A 910 11.98 -15.06 0.20
CA GLY A 910 12.66 -16.21 -0.34
C GLY A 910 11.73 -17.04 -1.20
N GLY A 911 11.79 -16.87 -2.52
CA GLY A 911 11.09 -17.68 -3.50
C GLY A 911 9.57 -17.43 -3.55
N ALA A 912 9.06 -17.08 -4.74
CA ALA A 912 7.65 -16.88 -5.10
C ALA A 912 6.88 -16.08 -4.06
N GLY A 913 6.73 -14.79 -4.27
CA GLY A 913 5.89 -13.94 -3.42
C GLY A 913 4.56 -14.64 -3.17
N SER A 914 4.15 -14.76 -1.91
CA SER A 914 2.85 -15.27 -1.57
C SER A 914 1.82 -14.37 -2.24
N GLY A 915 1.31 -14.80 -3.39
CA GLY A 915 0.27 -14.07 -4.10
C GLY A 915 -0.92 -13.91 -3.17
N GLN A 916 -1.39 -12.70 -3.03
CA GLN A 916 -2.59 -12.39 -2.25
C GLN A 916 -3.65 -11.80 -3.17
N ILE A 917 -4.88 -12.26 -2.99
CA ILE A 917 -6.05 -11.68 -3.62
C ILE A 917 -6.92 -11.14 -2.48
N ARG A 918 -7.23 -9.85 -2.50
CA ARG A 918 -8.16 -9.23 -1.56
C ARG A 918 -9.57 -9.25 -2.10
N VAL A 919 -10.53 -9.62 -1.24
CA VAL A 919 -11.95 -9.73 -1.57
C VAL A 919 -12.75 -8.82 -0.68
N VAL A 920 -13.67 -8.06 -1.28
CA VAL A 920 -14.59 -7.16 -0.59
C VAL A 920 -16.01 -7.52 -0.98
N LEU A 921 -16.76 -8.15 -0.07
CA LEU A 921 -18.18 -8.46 -0.27
C LEU A 921 -19.02 -7.22 0.02
N ASN A 922 -20.13 -7.06 -0.70
CA ASN A 922 -21.08 -5.96 -0.58
C ASN A 922 -20.41 -4.57 -0.80
N TRP A 923 -19.38 -4.51 -1.66
CA TRP A 923 -18.64 -3.29 -1.93
C TRP A 923 -19.51 -2.16 -2.51
N PHE A 924 -20.57 -2.49 -3.24
CA PHE A 924 -21.48 -1.48 -3.77
C PHE A 924 -22.18 -0.65 -2.67
N GLU A 925 -22.38 -1.21 -1.49
CA GLU A 925 -22.94 -0.44 -0.36
C GLU A 925 -21.94 0.61 0.16
N GLU A 926 -20.67 0.27 0.14
CA GLU A 926 -19.61 1.23 0.45
C GLU A 926 -19.46 2.27 -0.64
N LEU A 927 -19.46 1.85 -1.92
CA LEU A 927 -19.36 2.73 -3.06
C LEU A 927 -20.48 3.78 -3.07
N LYS A 928 -21.75 3.37 -2.90
CA LYS A 928 -22.89 4.28 -2.80
C LYS A 928 -22.78 5.26 -1.63
N ARG A 929 -22.18 4.82 -0.51
CA ARG A 929 -21.97 5.68 0.66
C ARG A 929 -20.87 6.70 0.43
N LEU A 930 -19.77 6.32 -0.22
CA LEU A 930 -18.62 7.19 -0.49
C LEU A 930 -18.88 8.16 -1.64
N VAL A 931 -19.62 7.70 -2.65
CA VAL A 931 -19.91 8.45 -3.87
C VAL A 931 -21.43 8.37 -4.13
N PRO A 932 -22.24 9.20 -3.49
CA PRO A 932 -23.69 9.18 -3.71
C PRO A 932 -24.04 9.52 -5.17
N THR A 933 -24.87 8.68 -5.80
CA THR A 933 -25.52 9.00 -7.07
C THR A 933 -26.89 9.65 -6.79
N LYS A 934 -27.22 10.73 -7.49
CA LYS A 934 -28.51 11.43 -7.30
C LYS A 934 -29.70 10.54 -7.62
#